data_ba0aaa364c2d7bf8e4a45e75079e080e
#
_entry.id   ba0aaa364c2d7bf8e4a45e75079e080e
#
_cell.length_a   1.000
_cell.length_b   1.000
_cell.length_c   1.000
_cell.angle_alpha   90.00
_cell.angle_beta   90.00
_cell.angle_gamma   90.00
#
_symmetry.space_group_name_H-M   'P 1'
#
loop_
_entity.id
_entity.type
_entity.pdbx_description
1 polymer ?
#
loop_
_entity_poly.entity_id
_entity_poly.type
_entity_poly.pdbx_seq_one_letter_code
_entity_poly.pdbx_strand_id
1 'polypeptide(L)'
;MPQDLADTLESADICIIPDNDKVGKEFATKAANLLTKSNTVKILDLTKKWENLKEKGDITDVFEMIKNDKKVLKQLEELERETPLFEDNIKLNKPTLKGKKENSGEKTEIQNYHEKISLGEKEVDIDLNIPNSYKIEEGKIWKKILIDKKKYKWLEFSPSIVLINAILENIETGEEKVKLLYYKPNKKEWKELKVDKNIINNRQNIVTLGNKGLPINSNNGSEWVNFLSMLEQENYDKIPTLQTIDRLGWVDDKTFIPYFSNDVILDADENSMSWLKGYRKSGTLEKWLETMKRLRKNNIFRLVLASGFVPPLLKYIGSRTFIVNVWGTSRSGKSASLYASLSAWGNPEELKVTFNSTLVGFERLVSLFSDIVLGVNEKQVSHNKQLFETFIYMLNEGKSKLRGRKEGGLDKNLKWSTIAITTGEEPLVDTTHHSGAKNRVLDIYGKPFDNEQQAKSIYRITKTEFGTAGPVFIEKLIKEYADNEYKELAKEYDKIEEELSNKVSKDTISSYIQSVASIVLADSLIGRYFFDTNLESSINMGISILEQLPKEDETSDVGRAYDLICSWIISNDLKFDRQTIKYDYDEQKDKRQDYEILTNRKEGDTTEKYGLYDEGYYYILPNKFTELMEENNLSQLAVKKQLAEQGYIKTQKDRNRIYYEVLKFYNGGRRRMIAFKLNNDSTLPQEEIKKLDEKKSVGLNMENLDIGIDLDI
;
A
#
# COMPACT_ATOMS: atom_id res chain seq x y z
N MET A 1 -25.33 -4.96 -22.22
CA MET A 1 -24.03 -4.73 -22.82
C MET A 1 -23.25 -3.90 -21.83
N PRO A 2 -22.02 -4.23 -21.44
CA PRO A 2 -21.21 -3.42 -20.54
C PRO A 2 -20.87 -2.07 -21.18
N GLN A 3 -20.82 -1.00 -20.38
CA GLN A 3 -20.51 0.35 -20.83
C GLN A 3 -19.15 0.41 -21.54
N ASP A 4 -18.15 -0.30 -21.02
CA ASP A 4 -16.78 -0.38 -21.55
C ASP A 4 -16.71 -0.89 -23.01
N LEU A 5 -17.68 -1.72 -23.43
CA LEU A 5 -17.77 -2.20 -24.81
C LEU A 5 -18.41 -1.15 -25.74
N ALA A 6 -19.29 -0.29 -25.21
CA ALA A 6 -19.86 0.82 -25.95
C ALA A 6 -18.81 1.89 -26.25
N ASP A 7 -17.92 2.14 -25.28
CA ASP A 7 -16.85 3.15 -25.37
C ASP A 7 -15.74 2.73 -26.36
N THR A 8 -15.51 1.40 -26.54
CA THR A 8 -14.56 0.86 -27.54
C THR A 8 -15.06 0.96 -28.99
N LEU A 9 -16.35 1.23 -29.20
CA LEU A 9 -16.99 1.29 -30.50
C LEU A 9 -17.31 2.73 -30.97
N GLU A 10 -16.65 3.72 -30.40
CA GLU A 10 -16.87 5.14 -30.77
C GLU A 10 -16.65 5.40 -32.25
N SER A 11 -17.62 6.14 -32.86
CA SER A 11 -17.61 6.54 -34.27
C SER A 11 -17.70 5.37 -35.27
N ALA A 12 -18.33 4.26 -34.89
CA ALA A 12 -18.56 3.11 -35.75
C ALA A 12 -19.98 3.06 -36.35
N ASP A 13 -20.11 2.43 -37.53
CA ASP A 13 -21.39 2.03 -38.08
C ASP A 13 -21.74 0.64 -37.53
N ILE A 14 -22.79 0.54 -36.73
CA ILE A 14 -23.17 -0.65 -35.99
C ILE A 14 -24.50 -1.22 -36.45
N CYS A 15 -24.49 -2.50 -36.82
CA CYS A 15 -25.71 -3.25 -37.12
C CYS A 15 -25.96 -4.27 -36.00
N ILE A 16 -27.11 -4.16 -35.32
CA ILE A 16 -27.56 -5.11 -34.31
C ILE A 16 -28.53 -6.09 -34.94
N ILE A 17 -28.25 -7.38 -34.85
CA ILE A 17 -29.09 -8.46 -35.37
C ILE A 17 -29.67 -9.22 -34.18
N PRO A 18 -30.93 -8.99 -33.78
CA PRO A 18 -31.57 -9.69 -32.67
C PRO A 18 -32.07 -11.07 -33.07
N ASP A 19 -32.19 -11.97 -32.08
CA ASP A 19 -32.97 -13.19 -32.21
C ASP A 19 -34.44 -12.85 -32.54
N ASN A 20 -35.10 -13.72 -33.29
CA ASN A 20 -36.49 -13.54 -33.68
C ASN A 20 -37.47 -13.88 -32.54
N ASP A 21 -37.30 -13.20 -31.40
CA ASP A 21 -38.26 -13.27 -30.30
C ASP A 21 -38.41 -11.89 -29.61
N LYS A 22 -39.36 -11.80 -28.68
CA LYS A 22 -39.61 -10.56 -27.95
C LYS A 22 -38.43 -10.11 -27.09
N VAL A 23 -37.72 -11.04 -26.49
CA VAL A 23 -36.61 -10.76 -25.59
C VAL A 23 -35.42 -10.25 -26.38
N GLY A 24 -35.07 -10.90 -27.50
CA GLY A 24 -34.02 -10.44 -28.42
C GLY A 24 -34.27 -9.05 -28.97
N LYS A 25 -35.50 -8.74 -29.37
CA LYS A 25 -35.88 -7.40 -29.85
C LYS A 25 -35.81 -6.32 -28.75
N GLU A 26 -36.22 -6.65 -27.52
CA GLU A 26 -36.07 -5.74 -26.37
C GLU A 26 -34.59 -5.51 -26.01
N PHE A 27 -33.79 -6.55 -26.08
CA PHE A 27 -32.33 -6.44 -25.84
C PHE A 27 -31.64 -5.59 -26.90
N ALA A 28 -31.98 -5.81 -28.19
CA ALA A 28 -31.43 -5.02 -29.28
C ALA A 28 -31.79 -3.52 -29.16
N THR A 29 -33.03 -3.22 -28.74
CA THR A 29 -33.46 -1.84 -28.49
C THR A 29 -32.68 -1.18 -27.36
N LYS A 30 -32.44 -1.91 -26.26
CA LYS A 30 -31.61 -1.41 -25.13
C LYS A 30 -30.17 -1.18 -25.56
N ALA A 31 -29.59 -2.10 -26.33
CA ALA A 31 -28.23 -1.97 -26.83
C ALA A 31 -28.09 -0.80 -27.81
N ALA A 32 -29.07 -0.60 -28.71
CA ALA A 32 -29.11 0.51 -29.64
C ALA A 32 -29.16 1.85 -28.92
N ASN A 33 -30.01 2.00 -27.89
CA ASN A 33 -30.10 3.22 -27.08
C ASN A 33 -28.77 3.60 -26.36
N LEU A 34 -27.96 2.61 -26.03
CA LEU A 34 -26.65 2.86 -25.44
C LEU A 34 -25.59 3.29 -26.49
N LEU A 35 -25.69 2.71 -27.69
CA LEU A 35 -24.71 2.89 -28.77
C LEU A 35 -24.97 4.13 -29.64
N THR A 36 -26.20 4.60 -29.76
CA THR A 36 -26.56 5.79 -30.57
C THR A 36 -25.96 7.10 -30.07
N LYS A 37 -25.41 7.15 -28.86
CA LYS A 37 -24.77 8.37 -28.32
C LYS A 37 -23.54 8.83 -29.12
N SER A 38 -22.79 7.88 -29.67
CA SER A 38 -21.52 8.12 -30.38
C SER A 38 -21.40 7.36 -31.70
N ASN A 39 -22.42 6.59 -32.11
CA ASN A 39 -22.36 5.69 -33.26
C ASN A 39 -23.62 5.79 -34.16
N THR A 40 -23.45 5.41 -35.43
CA THR A 40 -24.59 5.15 -36.34
C THR A 40 -25.09 3.74 -36.06
N VAL A 41 -26.33 3.58 -35.62
CA VAL A 41 -26.89 2.27 -35.25
C VAL A 41 -28.07 1.88 -36.08
N LYS A 42 -28.14 0.63 -36.55
CA LYS A 42 -29.27 0.01 -37.19
C LYS A 42 -29.65 -1.28 -36.46
N ILE A 43 -30.97 -1.58 -36.38
CA ILE A 43 -31.46 -2.88 -35.88
C ILE A 43 -32.07 -3.61 -37.05
N LEU A 44 -31.47 -4.72 -37.46
CA LEU A 44 -31.89 -5.53 -38.59
C LEU A 44 -32.93 -6.56 -38.16
N ASP A 45 -34.14 -6.45 -38.65
CA ASP A 45 -35.21 -7.45 -38.45
C ASP A 45 -35.08 -8.54 -39.55
N LEU A 46 -34.53 -9.71 -39.18
CA LEU A 46 -34.34 -10.82 -40.12
C LEU A 46 -35.62 -11.31 -40.75
N THR A 47 -36.77 -11.18 -40.08
CA THR A 47 -38.07 -11.64 -40.60
C THR A 47 -38.54 -10.88 -41.85
N LYS A 48 -38.02 -9.66 -42.07
CA LYS A 48 -38.32 -8.89 -43.28
C LYS A 48 -37.79 -9.48 -44.58
N LYS A 49 -36.72 -10.29 -44.49
CA LYS A 49 -36.09 -10.95 -45.63
C LYS A 49 -36.28 -12.47 -45.62
N TRP A 50 -36.47 -13.05 -44.44
CA TRP A 50 -36.65 -14.49 -44.22
C TRP A 50 -37.91 -14.74 -43.37
N GLU A 51 -39.09 -14.68 -44.02
CA GLU A 51 -40.43 -14.80 -43.38
C GLU A 51 -40.62 -16.16 -42.67
N ASN A 52 -39.91 -17.21 -43.09
CA ASN A 52 -39.98 -18.54 -42.51
C ASN A 52 -38.98 -18.79 -41.34
N LEU A 53 -38.29 -17.77 -40.84
CA LEU A 53 -37.41 -17.90 -39.69
C LEU A 53 -38.23 -18.23 -38.44
N LYS A 54 -37.84 -19.32 -37.75
CA LYS A 54 -38.54 -19.81 -36.56
C LYS A 54 -38.53 -18.79 -35.45
N GLU A 55 -39.51 -18.86 -34.55
CA GLU A 55 -39.49 -18.11 -33.29
C GLU A 55 -38.20 -18.50 -32.52
N LYS A 56 -37.47 -17.52 -32.01
CA LYS A 56 -36.12 -17.62 -31.43
C LYS A 56 -35.00 -17.98 -32.41
N GLY A 57 -35.27 -17.99 -33.72
CA GLY A 57 -34.22 -18.17 -34.71
C GLY A 57 -33.30 -16.95 -34.79
N ASP A 58 -32.05 -17.18 -35.01
CA ASP A 58 -30.99 -16.16 -35.14
C ASP A 58 -30.37 -16.16 -36.55
N ILE A 59 -29.33 -15.39 -36.75
CA ILE A 59 -28.60 -15.31 -38.02
C ILE A 59 -27.93 -16.65 -38.37
N THR A 60 -27.57 -17.49 -37.41
CA THR A 60 -26.99 -18.80 -37.65
C THR A 60 -27.99 -19.74 -38.30
N ASP A 61 -29.26 -19.71 -37.86
CA ASP A 61 -30.36 -20.45 -38.46
C ASP A 61 -30.57 -20.06 -39.92
N VAL A 62 -30.41 -18.78 -40.27
CA VAL A 62 -30.51 -18.29 -41.67
C VAL A 62 -29.39 -18.90 -42.54
N PHE A 63 -28.16 -18.96 -42.05
CA PHE A 63 -27.04 -19.59 -42.76
C PHE A 63 -27.28 -21.09 -42.95
N GLU A 64 -27.81 -21.77 -41.93
CA GLU A 64 -28.14 -23.20 -42.04
C GLU A 64 -29.28 -23.46 -42.99
N MET A 65 -30.31 -22.62 -43.06
CA MET A 65 -31.43 -22.72 -43.99
C MET A 65 -31.01 -22.58 -45.45
N ILE A 66 -30.15 -21.61 -45.76
CA ILE A 66 -29.83 -21.28 -47.15
C ILE A 66 -28.65 -22.06 -47.67
N LYS A 67 -27.73 -22.48 -46.82
CA LYS A 67 -26.49 -23.24 -47.15
C LYS A 67 -25.64 -22.60 -48.27
N ASN A 68 -25.70 -21.28 -48.37
CA ASN A 68 -24.95 -20.47 -49.33
C ASN A 68 -24.58 -19.12 -48.72
N ASP A 69 -23.40 -19.06 -48.10
CA ASP A 69 -22.93 -17.91 -47.33
C ASP A 69 -22.91 -16.61 -48.17
N LYS A 70 -22.46 -16.66 -49.42
CA LYS A 70 -22.41 -15.48 -50.28
C LYS A 70 -23.79 -14.92 -50.55
N LYS A 71 -24.82 -15.79 -50.67
CA LYS A 71 -26.19 -15.36 -50.89
C LYS A 71 -26.75 -14.71 -49.62
N VAL A 72 -26.49 -15.29 -48.43
CA VAL A 72 -26.91 -14.73 -47.14
C VAL A 72 -26.27 -13.38 -46.89
N LEU A 73 -24.95 -13.24 -47.07
CA LEU A 73 -24.26 -11.98 -46.93
C LEU A 73 -24.80 -10.89 -47.83
N LYS A 74 -25.05 -11.20 -49.12
CA LYS A 74 -25.65 -10.24 -50.06
C LYS A 74 -27.04 -9.77 -49.62
N GLN A 75 -27.88 -10.68 -49.12
CA GLN A 75 -29.21 -10.38 -48.61
C GLN A 75 -29.18 -9.59 -47.31
N LEU A 76 -28.16 -9.79 -46.45
CA LEU A 76 -27.91 -8.98 -45.26
C LEU A 76 -27.50 -7.54 -45.61
N GLU A 77 -26.62 -7.37 -46.59
CA GLU A 77 -26.23 -6.06 -47.11
C GLU A 77 -27.42 -5.29 -47.69
N GLU A 78 -28.30 -5.99 -48.42
CA GLU A 78 -29.54 -5.41 -48.92
C GLU A 78 -30.48 -5.01 -47.79
N LEU A 79 -30.67 -5.86 -46.76
CA LEU A 79 -31.50 -5.58 -45.60
C LEU A 79 -30.95 -4.41 -44.78
N GLU A 80 -29.62 -4.32 -44.65
CA GLU A 80 -28.96 -3.20 -43.98
C GLU A 80 -29.23 -1.87 -44.70
N ARG A 81 -29.12 -1.84 -46.04
CA ARG A 81 -29.40 -0.63 -46.84
C ARG A 81 -30.85 -0.20 -46.72
N GLU A 82 -31.79 -1.14 -46.66
CA GLU A 82 -33.23 -0.88 -46.54
C GLU A 82 -33.64 -0.50 -45.11
N THR A 83 -32.83 -0.82 -44.09
CA THR A 83 -33.14 -0.54 -42.68
C THR A 83 -32.76 0.91 -42.32
N PRO A 84 -33.72 1.73 -41.84
CA PRO A 84 -33.43 3.09 -41.40
C PRO A 84 -32.56 3.09 -40.15
N LEU A 85 -31.88 4.22 -39.91
CA LEU A 85 -31.15 4.45 -38.69
C LEU A 85 -32.09 4.36 -37.49
N PHE A 86 -31.55 3.76 -36.40
CA PHE A 86 -32.26 3.72 -35.15
C PHE A 86 -32.24 5.12 -34.51
N GLU A 87 -33.39 5.75 -34.45
CA GLU A 87 -33.57 7.01 -33.74
C GLU A 87 -33.90 6.70 -32.28
N ASP A 88 -33.16 7.31 -31.38
CA ASP A 88 -33.38 7.21 -29.94
C ASP A 88 -34.80 7.73 -29.61
N ASN A 89 -35.69 6.84 -29.23
CA ASN A 89 -37.03 7.20 -28.80
C ASN A 89 -37.08 7.82 -27.40
N ILE A 90 -35.93 8.02 -26.79
CA ILE A 90 -35.78 8.86 -25.61
C ILE A 90 -35.57 10.30 -26.07
N LYS A 91 -36.60 10.91 -26.63
CA LYS A 91 -36.73 12.36 -26.59
C LYS A 91 -36.82 12.74 -25.12
N LEU A 92 -35.69 13.10 -24.54
CA LEU A 92 -35.63 14.02 -23.41
C LEU A 92 -36.58 15.18 -23.83
N ASN A 93 -37.76 15.25 -23.21
CA ASN A 93 -38.61 16.40 -23.29
C ASN A 93 -37.86 17.61 -22.76
N LYS A 94 -37.00 18.21 -23.59
CA LYS A 94 -36.72 19.63 -23.43
C LYS A 94 -38.04 20.34 -23.69
N PRO A 95 -38.62 21.09 -22.76
CA PRO A 95 -39.83 21.87 -23.02
C PRO A 95 -39.47 22.97 -23.99
N THR A 96 -39.66 22.72 -25.27
CA THR A 96 -39.77 23.79 -26.28
C THR A 96 -41.12 24.48 -26.04
N LEU A 97 -41.07 25.65 -25.46
CA LEU A 97 -42.17 26.60 -25.40
C LEU A 97 -42.64 26.91 -26.82
N LYS A 98 -43.63 26.16 -27.29
CA LYS A 98 -44.53 26.60 -28.38
C LYS A 98 -45.94 26.47 -27.86
N GLY A 99 -46.60 27.63 -27.78
CA GLY A 99 -47.91 27.80 -27.24
C GLY A 99 -48.95 26.83 -27.83
N LYS A 100 -49.69 26.17 -26.95
CA LYS A 100 -51.00 25.66 -27.16
C LYS A 100 -51.92 26.19 -26.08
N LYS A 101 -53.02 26.71 -26.57
CA LYS A 101 -54.16 27.33 -25.89
C LYS A 101 -54.46 26.71 -24.52
N GLU A 102 -54.71 27.62 -23.60
CA GLU A 102 -55.30 27.45 -22.29
C GLU A 102 -56.49 26.50 -22.32
N ASN A 103 -56.35 25.38 -21.59
CA ASN A 103 -57.46 24.72 -20.95
C ASN A 103 -57.21 24.77 -19.46
N SER A 104 -58.12 25.41 -18.76
CA SER A 104 -58.16 25.62 -17.33
C SER A 104 -58.07 24.30 -16.55
N GLY A 105 -56.83 23.91 -16.20
CA GLY A 105 -56.51 22.92 -15.17
C GLY A 105 -55.62 23.62 -14.16
N GLU A 106 -55.99 23.53 -12.90
CA GLU A 106 -55.29 24.12 -11.78
C GLU A 106 -53.78 24.00 -11.95
N LYS A 107 -53.06 25.13 -11.96
CA LYS A 107 -51.60 25.17 -11.79
C LYS A 107 -51.32 24.56 -10.45
N THR A 108 -50.81 23.34 -10.42
CA THR A 108 -50.22 22.77 -9.24
C THR A 108 -48.92 23.54 -8.98
N GLU A 109 -48.98 24.51 -8.07
CA GLU A 109 -47.80 25.23 -7.63
C GLU A 109 -46.85 24.22 -6.94
N ILE A 110 -45.60 24.17 -7.43
CA ILE A 110 -44.55 23.41 -6.79
C ILE A 110 -44.34 24.02 -5.41
N GLN A 111 -44.49 23.22 -4.35
CA GLN A 111 -44.25 23.67 -3.00
C GLN A 111 -42.76 23.91 -2.81
N ASN A 112 -42.37 25.15 -2.55
CA ASN A 112 -41.04 25.46 -2.06
C ASN A 112 -41.02 25.28 -0.55
N TYR A 113 -40.10 24.44 -0.04
CA TYR A 113 -39.84 24.23 1.37
C TYR A 113 -38.63 25.01 1.78
N HIS A 114 -38.83 26.04 2.60
CA HIS A 114 -37.76 26.90 3.13
C HIS A 114 -37.82 26.88 4.66
N GLU A 115 -36.73 26.45 5.29
CA GLU A 115 -36.59 26.42 6.75
C GLU A 115 -35.13 26.59 7.16
N LYS A 116 -34.89 27.44 8.17
CA LYS A 116 -33.59 27.52 8.86
C LYS A 116 -33.55 26.51 9.97
N ILE A 117 -32.60 25.59 9.88
CA ILE A 117 -32.46 24.42 10.74
C ILE A 117 -31.23 24.59 11.59
N SER A 118 -31.38 24.41 12.92
CA SER A 118 -30.26 24.39 13.86
C SER A 118 -29.73 22.95 14.00
N LEU A 119 -28.44 22.76 13.71
CA LEU A 119 -27.70 21.51 13.87
C LEU A 119 -26.57 21.73 14.89
N GLY A 120 -26.93 21.67 16.18
CA GLY A 120 -26.02 22.03 17.26
C GLY A 120 -25.61 23.51 17.17
N GLU A 121 -24.33 23.81 16.91
CA GLU A 121 -23.81 25.18 16.77
C GLU A 121 -23.92 25.75 15.34
N LYS A 122 -24.37 24.95 14.36
CA LYS A 122 -24.47 25.36 12.96
C LYS A 122 -25.93 25.62 12.58
N GLU A 123 -26.17 26.68 11.84
CA GLU A 123 -27.43 26.90 11.14
C GLU A 123 -27.30 26.44 9.68
N VAL A 124 -28.29 25.73 9.19
CA VAL A 124 -28.40 25.27 7.80
C VAL A 124 -29.68 25.84 7.23
N ASP A 125 -29.56 26.56 6.12
CA ASP A 125 -30.67 27.10 5.37
C ASP A 125 -31.09 26.10 4.29
N ILE A 126 -32.31 25.58 4.38
CA ILE A 126 -32.89 24.64 3.43
C ILE A 126 -33.87 25.37 2.54
N ASP A 127 -33.62 25.33 1.24
CA ASP A 127 -34.50 25.85 0.20
C ASP A 127 -34.65 24.81 -0.92
N LEU A 128 -35.69 23.98 -0.85
CA LEU A 128 -35.90 22.89 -1.76
C LEU A 128 -37.33 22.91 -2.37
N ASN A 129 -37.43 22.58 -3.63
CA ASN A 129 -38.67 22.30 -4.31
C ASN A 129 -39.14 20.89 -3.94
N ILE A 130 -40.35 20.76 -3.41
CA ILE A 130 -40.91 19.47 -3.07
C ILE A 130 -41.64 18.91 -4.31
N PRO A 131 -41.35 17.65 -4.73
CA PRO A 131 -41.98 17.05 -5.88
C PRO A 131 -43.50 17.08 -5.78
N ASN A 132 -44.19 17.39 -6.87
CA ASN A 132 -45.66 17.60 -6.93
C ASN A 132 -46.52 16.45 -6.39
N SER A 133 -45.95 15.25 -6.32
CA SER A 133 -46.57 14.06 -5.71
C SER A 133 -46.51 14.03 -4.21
N TYR A 134 -45.78 14.97 -3.58
CA TYR A 134 -45.55 15.06 -2.14
C TYR A 134 -45.78 16.47 -1.64
N LYS A 135 -46.03 16.60 -0.36
CA LYS A 135 -45.98 17.90 0.37
C LYS A 135 -45.42 17.71 1.77
N ILE A 136 -44.84 18.74 2.30
CA ILE A 136 -44.42 18.81 3.70
C ILE A 136 -45.39 19.72 4.46
N GLU A 137 -46.04 19.19 5.47
CA GLU A 137 -46.98 19.90 6.30
C GLU A 137 -46.96 19.32 7.73
N GLU A 138 -47.02 20.17 8.74
CA GLU A 138 -47.01 19.80 10.16
C GLU A 138 -45.84 18.87 10.58
N GLY A 139 -44.66 19.08 9.97
CA GLY A 139 -43.46 18.25 10.30
C GLY A 139 -43.49 16.84 9.71
N LYS A 140 -44.41 16.56 8.82
CA LYS A 140 -44.63 15.26 8.15
C LYS A 140 -44.54 15.39 6.65
N ILE A 141 -44.27 14.26 5.98
CA ILE A 141 -44.34 14.17 4.53
C ILE A 141 -45.64 13.46 4.15
N TRP A 142 -46.40 14.06 3.26
CA TRP A 142 -47.65 13.56 2.71
C TRP A 142 -47.44 13.21 1.26
N LYS A 143 -48.07 12.10 0.80
CA LYS A 143 -48.11 11.66 -0.59
C LYS A 143 -49.49 11.83 -1.20
N LYS A 144 -49.52 12.32 -2.43
CA LYS A 144 -50.73 12.46 -3.23
C LYS A 144 -51.09 11.14 -3.88
N ILE A 145 -52.25 10.59 -3.57
CA ILE A 145 -52.76 9.34 -4.15
C ILE A 145 -54.00 9.62 -4.96
N LEU A 146 -54.06 9.10 -6.21
CA LEU A 146 -55.17 9.17 -7.08
C LEU A 146 -56.24 8.15 -6.64
N ILE A 147 -57.46 8.60 -6.32
CA ILE A 147 -58.56 7.71 -5.94
C ILE A 147 -59.45 7.41 -7.17
N ASP A 148 -59.63 8.40 -8.07
CA ASP A 148 -60.42 8.28 -9.27
C ASP A 148 -59.87 9.26 -10.32
N LYS A 149 -60.28 9.13 -11.60
CA LYS A 149 -59.73 9.87 -12.78
C LYS A 149 -59.45 11.39 -12.58
N LYS A 150 -59.99 12.02 -11.52
CA LYS A 150 -59.77 13.44 -11.18
C LYS A 150 -59.77 13.75 -9.68
N LYS A 151 -59.84 12.74 -8.79
CA LYS A 151 -59.86 12.97 -7.34
C LYS A 151 -58.61 12.46 -6.69
N TYR A 152 -57.96 13.31 -5.88
CA TYR A 152 -56.76 12.99 -5.12
C TYR A 152 -57.08 13.00 -3.64
N LYS A 153 -56.30 12.21 -2.88
CA LYS A 153 -56.23 12.22 -1.41
C LYS A 153 -54.76 12.33 -0.99
N TRP A 154 -54.53 13.12 0.02
CA TRP A 154 -53.22 13.14 0.68
C TRP A 154 -53.20 12.07 1.80
N LEU A 155 -52.21 11.19 1.75
CA LEU A 155 -51.96 10.21 2.80
C LEU A 155 -50.60 10.50 3.44
N GLU A 156 -50.53 10.32 4.74
CA GLU A 156 -49.26 10.40 5.47
C GLU A 156 -48.30 9.36 4.89
N PHE A 157 -47.19 9.83 4.35
CA PHE A 157 -46.11 8.98 3.83
C PHE A 157 -45.06 8.77 4.90
N SER A 158 -44.69 9.83 5.61
CA SER A 158 -43.67 9.77 6.67
C SER A 158 -44.07 10.64 7.88
N PRO A 159 -43.91 10.11 9.12
CA PRO A 159 -44.18 10.86 10.33
C PRO A 159 -43.10 11.92 10.64
N SER A 160 -42.04 11.99 9.84
CA SER A 160 -40.98 12.99 10.00
C SER A 160 -40.36 13.36 8.65
N ILE A 161 -39.72 14.53 8.62
CA ILE A 161 -39.09 15.08 7.43
C ILE A 161 -37.73 14.40 7.22
N VAL A 162 -37.44 14.01 5.97
CA VAL A 162 -36.11 13.56 5.50
C VAL A 162 -35.85 14.25 4.16
N LEU A 163 -34.75 14.97 4.06
CA LEU A 163 -34.36 15.78 2.90
C LEU A 163 -32.91 15.50 2.49
N ILE A 164 -32.57 15.85 1.25
CA ILE A 164 -31.20 15.86 0.76
C ILE A 164 -30.61 17.25 1.00
N ASN A 165 -29.52 17.34 1.76
CA ASN A 165 -28.87 18.59 2.09
C ASN A 165 -27.67 18.90 1.18
N ALA A 166 -26.92 17.88 0.75
CA ALA A 166 -25.78 18.01 -0.15
C ALA A 166 -25.46 16.69 -0.84
N ILE A 167 -24.82 16.78 -1.99
CA ILE A 167 -24.08 15.68 -2.62
C ILE A 167 -22.62 15.77 -2.17
N LEU A 168 -22.02 14.66 -1.83
CA LEU A 168 -20.61 14.54 -1.46
C LEU A 168 -19.91 13.76 -2.57
N GLU A 169 -19.09 14.44 -3.37
CA GLU A 169 -18.34 13.85 -4.47
C GLU A 169 -16.89 13.63 -4.07
N ASN A 170 -16.41 12.38 -4.13
CA ASN A 170 -15.02 12.08 -3.88
C ASN A 170 -14.18 12.48 -5.09
N ILE A 171 -13.25 13.41 -4.92
CA ILE A 171 -12.42 13.99 -5.99
C ILE A 171 -11.46 12.99 -6.64
N GLU A 172 -11.13 11.87 -6.00
CA GLU A 172 -10.23 10.86 -6.53
C GLU A 172 -10.96 9.75 -7.28
N THR A 173 -12.20 9.44 -6.88
CA THR A 173 -12.94 8.30 -7.42
C THR A 173 -14.15 8.71 -8.25
N GLY A 174 -14.63 9.96 -8.08
CA GLY A 174 -15.89 10.41 -8.64
C GLY A 174 -17.12 9.74 -8.00
N GLU A 175 -16.94 8.92 -6.95
CA GLU A 175 -18.05 8.30 -6.24
C GLU A 175 -18.82 9.34 -5.43
N GLU A 176 -20.13 9.24 -5.47
CA GLU A 176 -21.01 10.18 -4.78
C GLU A 176 -21.69 9.54 -3.57
N LYS A 177 -21.77 10.30 -2.49
CA LYS A 177 -22.63 10.06 -1.34
C LYS A 177 -23.65 11.18 -1.21
N VAL A 178 -24.71 10.90 -0.48
CA VAL A 178 -25.76 11.88 -0.18
C VAL A 178 -25.72 12.22 1.31
N LYS A 179 -25.83 13.48 1.61
CA LYS A 179 -25.97 13.99 2.97
C LYS A 179 -27.46 14.21 3.24
N LEU A 180 -28.08 13.27 3.96
CA LEU A 180 -29.47 13.35 4.38
C LEU A 180 -29.59 14.18 5.64
N LEU A 181 -30.60 15.03 5.68
CA LEU A 181 -31.03 15.78 6.85
C LEU A 181 -32.38 15.25 7.29
N TYR A 182 -32.53 14.83 8.54
CA TYR A 182 -33.76 14.26 9.03
C TYR A 182 -34.12 14.74 10.44
N TYR A 183 -35.43 14.94 10.66
CA TYR A 183 -35.96 15.36 11.95
C TYR A 183 -36.30 14.16 12.84
N LYS A 184 -35.89 14.18 14.10
CA LYS A 184 -36.26 13.19 15.12
C LYS A 184 -37.34 13.74 16.04
N PRO A 185 -38.62 13.38 15.84
CA PRO A 185 -39.74 13.95 16.60
C PRO A 185 -39.63 13.71 18.11
N ASN A 186 -39.14 12.52 18.52
CA ASN A 186 -39.00 12.11 19.94
C ASN A 186 -37.96 12.95 20.70
N LYS A 187 -36.97 13.50 19.99
CA LYS A 187 -35.89 14.34 20.55
C LYS A 187 -36.04 15.81 20.17
N LYS A 188 -36.95 16.13 19.26
CA LYS A 188 -37.16 17.46 18.69
C LYS A 188 -35.86 18.05 18.14
N GLU A 189 -35.06 17.23 17.46
CA GLU A 189 -33.76 17.60 16.92
C GLU A 189 -33.61 17.20 15.46
N TRP A 190 -32.89 18.01 14.68
CA TRP A 190 -32.43 17.65 13.36
C TRP A 190 -31.10 16.92 13.43
N LYS A 191 -30.90 15.95 12.52
CA LYS A 191 -29.66 15.18 12.37
C LYS A 191 -29.26 15.07 10.92
N GLU A 192 -27.94 15.03 10.70
CA GLU A 192 -27.35 14.71 9.42
C GLU A 192 -26.91 13.22 9.38
N LEU A 193 -27.00 12.61 8.20
CA LEU A 193 -26.49 11.28 7.93
C LEU A 193 -25.87 11.25 6.53
N LYS A 194 -24.62 10.84 6.42
CA LYS A 194 -23.97 10.56 5.14
C LYS A 194 -24.29 9.15 4.69
N VAL A 195 -24.69 8.98 3.45
CA VAL A 195 -25.19 7.72 2.89
C VAL A 195 -24.66 7.54 1.47
N ASP A 196 -24.15 6.37 1.14
CA ASP A 196 -23.73 6.04 -0.22
C ASP A 196 -24.95 6.06 -1.17
N LYS A 197 -24.80 6.60 -2.37
CA LYS A 197 -25.89 6.69 -3.35
C LYS A 197 -26.52 5.33 -3.69
N ASN A 198 -25.74 4.25 -3.66
CA ASN A 198 -26.25 2.90 -3.86
C ASN A 198 -27.27 2.44 -2.80
N ILE A 199 -27.25 3.05 -1.61
CA ILE A 199 -28.21 2.75 -0.54
C ILE A 199 -29.55 3.43 -0.83
N ILE A 200 -29.54 4.72 -1.16
CA ILE A 200 -30.77 5.47 -1.41
C ILE A 200 -31.42 5.11 -2.74
N ASN A 201 -30.67 4.61 -3.71
CA ASN A 201 -31.16 4.21 -5.03
C ASN A 201 -31.60 2.74 -5.11
N ASN A 202 -31.45 1.96 -4.03
CA ASN A 202 -31.80 0.55 -4.00
C ASN A 202 -32.85 0.27 -2.90
N ARG A 203 -34.01 -0.26 -3.29
CA ARG A 203 -35.11 -0.58 -2.38
C ARG A 203 -34.77 -1.57 -1.27
N GLN A 204 -33.81 -2.46 -1.50
CA GLN A 204 -33.37 -3.44 -0.49
C GLN A 204 -32.38 -2.83 0.49
N ASN A 205 -31.52 -1.94 0.00
CA ASN A 205 -30.47 -1.32 0.81
C ASN A 205 -31.01 -0.18 1.67
N ILE A 206 -31.96 0.60 1.16
CA ILE A 206 -32.50 1.80 1.84
C ILE A 206 -33.12 1.47 3.20
N VAL A 207 -33.67 0.26 3.37
CA VAL A 207 -34.28 -0.19 4.64
C VAL A 207 -33.27 -0.24 5.78
N THR A 208 -31.98 -0.34 5.48
CA THR A 208 -30.89 -0.30 6.48
C THR A 208 -30.83 1.02 7.22
N LEU A 209 -31.33 2.09 6.63
CA LEU A 209 -31.39 3.42 7.24
C LEU A 209 -32.36 3.48 8.42
N GLY A 210 -33.30 2.52 8.52
CA GLY A 210 -34.13 2.33 9.72
C GLY A 210 -33.29 2.13 10.99
N ASN A 211 -32.16 1.45 10.90
CA ASN A 211 -31.22 1.25 12.00
C ASN A 211 -30.57 2.57 12.49
N LYS A 212 -30.53 3.61 11.63
CA LYS A 212 -30.04 4.95 11.97
C LYS A 212 -31.17 5.86 12.49
N GLY A 213 -32.40 5.34 12.57
CA GLY A 213 -33.58 6.03 13.11
C GLY A 213 -34.35 6.87 12.10
N LEU A 214 -34.18 6.61 10.80
CA LEU A 214 -35.06 7.14 9.76
C LEU A 214 -36.37 6.33 9.72
N PRO A 215 -37.52 6.90 9.32
CA PRO A 215 -38.81 6.22 9.25
C PRO A 215 -38.92 5.32 8.00
N ILE A 216 -37.91 4.49 7.76
CA ILE A 216 -37.77 3.63 6.59
C ILE A 216 -37.79 2.16 7.04
N ASN A 217 -38.58 1.35 6.33
CA ASN A 217 -38.71 -0.09 6.56
C ASN A 217 -39.04 -0.83 5.25
N SER A 218 -39.18 -2.16 5.31
CA SER A 218 -39.44 -2.98 4.13
C SER A 218 -40.74 -2.64 3.38
N ASN A 219 -41.73 -2.07 4.05
CA ASN A 219 -43.02 -1.74 3.45
C ASN A 219 -42.99 -0.43 2.65
N ASN A 220 -42.14 0.52 3.05
CA ASN A 220 -42.08 1.84 2.43
C ASN A 220 -40.75 2.14 1.70
N GLY A 221 -39.80 1.18 1.66
CA GLY A 221 -38.48 1.39 1.06
C GLY A 221 -38.52 1.81 -0.41
N SER A 222 -39.38 1.17 -1.23
CA SER A 222 -39.53 1.57 -2.66
C SER A 222 -40.01 3.01 -2.80
N GLU A 223 -40.87 3.44 -1.93
CA GLU A 223 -41.44 4.79 -1.95
C GLU A 223 -40.43 5.84 -1.55
N TRP A 224 -39.57 5.50 -0.57
CA TRP A 224 -38.45 6.36 -0.18
C TRP A 224 -37.43 6.53 -1.30
N VAL A 225 -37.12 5.46 -2.05
CA VAL A 225 -36.28 5.56 -3.26
C VAL A 225 -36.89 6.54 -4.26
N ASN A 226 -38.20 6.41 -4.56
CA ASN A 226 -38.90 7.31 -5.48
C ASN A 226 -38.89 8.74 -4.97
N PHE A 227 -39.21 8.99 -3.71
CA PHE A 227 -39.26 10.35 -3.14
C PHE A 227 -37.87 11.02 -3.18
N LEU A 228 -36.82 10.35 -2.73
CA LEU A 228 -35.49 10.93 -2.72
C LEU A 228 -34.94 11.15 -4.12
N SER A 229 -35.21 10.24 -5.08
CA SER A 229 -34.81 10.40 -6.47
C SER A 229 -35.53 11.61 -7.11
N MET A 230 -36.83 11.76 -6.89
CA MET A 230 -37.56 12.91 -7.40
C MET A 230 -37.13 14.23 -6.74
N LEU A 231 -36.86 14.19 -5.44
CA LEU A 231 -36.37 15.36 -4.69
C LEU A 231 -35.02 15.84 -5.23
N GLU A 232 -34.10 14.91 -5.51
CA GLU A 232 -32.81 15.22 -6.12
C GLU A 232 -32.98 15.82 -7.51
N GLN A 233 -33.80 15.19 -8.37
CA GLN A 233 -34.06 15.67 -9.75
C GLN A 233 -34.66 17.08 -9.82
N GLU A 234 -35.60 17.40 -8.92
CA GLU A 234 -36.26 18.71 -8.89
C GLU A 234 -35.34 19.80 -8.30
N ASN A 235 -34.18 19.44 -7.73
CA ASN A 235 -33.32 20.37 -7.03
C ASN A 235 -31.82 20.23 -7.42
N TYR A 236 -31.54 19.76 -8.62
CA TYR A 236 -30.13 19.65 -9.09
C TYR A 236 -29.33 20.96 -9.01
N ASP A 237 -30.01 22.08 -9.21
CA ASP A 237 -29.44 23.42 -9.18
C ASP A 237 -29.38 24.03 -7.77
N LYS A 238 -30.12 23.47 -6.81
CA LYS A 238 -30.22 23.96 -5.43
C LYS A 238 -29.39 23.14 -4.44
N ILE A 239 -29.26 21.81 -4.66
CA ILE A 239 -28.49 20.93 -3.78
C ILE A 239 -26.98 21.14 -4.06
N PRO A 240 -26.20 21.63 -3.09
CA PRO A 240 -24.79 21.86 -3.29
C PRO A 240 -24.03 20.52 -3.43
N THR A 241 -23.08 20.47 -4.37
CA THR A 241 -22.08 19.41 -4.44
C THR A 241 -20.82 19.85 -3.69
N LEU A 242 -20.46 19.09 -2.67
CA LEU A 242 -19.29 19.32 -1.83
C LEU A 242 -18.19 18.31 -2.19
N GLN A 243 -17.00 18.82 -2.43
CA GLN A 243 -15.84 18.00 -2.74
C GLN A 243 -15.35 17.28 -1.50
N THR A 244 -15.08 15.98 -1.61
CA THR A 244 -14.63 15.17 -0.48
C THR A 244 -13.41 14.31 -0.83
N ILE A 245 -12.71 13.88 0.21
CA ILE A 245 -11.62 12.91 0.13
C ILE A 245 -11.68 11.97 1.34
N ASP A 246 -11.29 10.71 1.17
CA ASP A 246 -11.36 9.68 2.23
C ASP A 246 -10.02 9.43 2.96
N ARG A 247 -9.01 10.26 2.72
CA ARG A 247 -7.66 10.16 3.30
C ARG A 247 -7.10 11.52 3.72
N LEU A 248 -6.03 11.46 4.50
CA LEU A 248 -5.22 12.64 4.84
C LEU A 248 -4.19 12.95 3.75
N GLY A 249 -3.47 14.07 3.91
CA GLY A 249 -2.34 14.46 3.07
C GLY A 249 -2.70 15.36 1.92
N TRP A 250 -1.83 15.39 0.92
CA TRP A 250 -1.96 16.27 -0.24
C TRP A 250 -3.12 15.90 -1.15
N VAL A 251 -3.96 16.87 -1.42
CA VAL A 251 -4.97 16.83 -2.49
C VAL A 251 -4.36 17.41 -3.77
N ASP A 252 -3.80 18.59 -3.66
CA ASP A 252 -3.04 19.32 -4.68
C ASP A 252 -1.84 20.02 -4.02
N ASP A 253 -1.18 20.92 -4.72
CA ASP A 253 0.04 21.59 -4.23
C ASP A 253 -0.22 22.67 -3.15
N LYS A 254 -1.47 23.01 -2.88
CA LYS A 254 -1.88 24.03 -1.88
C LYS A 254 -2.92 23.51 -0.88
N THR A 255 -3.47 22.33 -1.11
CA THR A 255 -4.51 21.72 -0.27
C THR A 255 -3.94 20.51 0.44
N PHE A 256 -3.92 20.54 1.77
CA PHE A 256 -3.40 19.48 2.65
C PHE A 256 -4.38 19.15 3.77
N ILE A 257 -4.96 17.96 3.75
CA ILE A 257 -5.96 17.52 4.73
C ILE A 257 -5.28 16.95 5.98
N PRO A 258 -5.71 17.36 7.21
CA PRO A 258 -6.92 18.12 7.54
C PRO A 258 -6.70 19.63 7.74
N TYR A 259 -5.53 20.19 7.47
CA TYR A 259 -5.15 21.53 7.93
C TYR A 259 -5.46 22.65 6.95
N PHE A 260 -5.30 22.40 5.65
CA PHE A 260 -5.54 23.37 4.58
C PHE A 260 -6.46 22.71 3.56
N SER A 261 -7.77 22.76 3.84
CA SER A 261 -8.76 21.96 3.11
C SER A 261 -9.27 22.63 1.83
N ASN A 262 -9.18 23.96 1.69
CA ASN A 262 -9.69 24.69 0.52
C ASN A 262 -11.06 24.17 0.06
N ASP A 263 -12.01 24.06 0.99
CA ASP A 263 -13.37 23.54 0.79
C ASP A 263 -13.50 22.04 0.53
N VAL A 264 -12.41 21.27 0.52
CA VAL A 264 -12.46 19.81 0.46
C VAL A 264 -12.73 19.22 1.84
N ILE A 265 -13.75 18.37 1.95
CA ILE A 265 -14.19 17.80 3.22
C ILE A 265 -13.60 16.39 3.37
N LEU A 266 -13.03 16.11 4.54
CA LEU A 266 -12.63 14.74 4.89
C LEU A 266 -13.88 13.90 5.15
N ASP A 267 -14.06 12.84 4.35
CA ASP A 267 -15.20 11.92 4.41
C ASP A 267 -14.76 10.45 4.42
N ALA A 268 -14.13 10.03 5.50
CA ALA A 268 -13.81 8.62 5.77
C ALA A 268 -14.97 7.91 6.49
N ASP A 269 -14.92 6.58 6.57
CA ASP A 269 -15.90 5.79 7.32
C ASP A 269 -15.90 6.11 8.83
N GLU A 270 -16.99 5.75 9.53
CA GLU A 270 -17.19 6.10 10.95
C GLU A 270 -16.03 5.62 11.87
N ASN A 271 -15.44 4.45 11.57
CA ASN A 271 -14.34 3.90 12.37
C ASN A 271 -13.03 4.67 12.09
N SER A 272 -12.75 4.93 10.84
CA SER A 272 -11.61 5.76 10.41
C SER A 272 -11.72 7.18 10.97
N MET A 273 -12.90 7.79 10.94
CA MET A 273 -13.15 9.11 11.56
C MET A 273 -12.89 9.12 13.06
N SER A 274 -13.06 7.99 13.76
CA SER A 274 -12.70 7.89 15.19
C SER A 274 -11.20 8.07 15.42
N TRP A 275 -10.36 7.49 14.57
CA TRP A 275 -8.91 7.68 14.60
C TRP A 275 -8.50 9.12 14.26
N LEU A 276 -9.16 9.71 13.27
CA LEU A 276 -8.88 11.05 12.77
C LEU A 276 -9.17 12.16 13.81
N LYS A 277 -9.97 11.87 14.85
CA LYS A 277 -10.16 12.77 15.99
C LYS A 277 -8.86 13.10 16.73
N GLY A 278 -7.85 12.23 16.65
CA GLY A 278 -6.51 12.49 17.18
C GLY A 278 -5.81 13.67 16.53
N TYR A 279 -6.14 14.00 15.27
CA TYR A 279 -5.58 15.15 14.53
C TYR A 279 -6.27 16.45 14.94
N ARG A 280 -6.02 16.86 16.15
CA ARG A 280 -6.51 18.13 16.72
C ARG A 280 -5.39 18.90 17.38
N LYS A 281 -5.59 20.19 17.51
CA LYS A 281 -4.67 21.10 18.16
C LYS A 281 -4.99 21.22 19.65
N SER A 282 -3.95 21.25 20.49
CA SER A 282 -4.01 21.59 21.90
C SER A 282 -2.76 22.37 22.30
N GLY A 283 -2.92 23.36 23.18
CA GLY A 283 -1.83 24.18 23.69
C GLY A 283 -1.23 25.15 22.66
N THR A 284 0.05 25.46 22.80
CA THR A 284 0.75 26.48 22.01
C THR A 284 2.02 25.91 21.35
N LEU A 285 2.36 26.45 20.18
CA LEU A 285 3.56 26.08 19.45
C LEU A 285 4.84 26.41 20.24
N GLU A 286 4.86 27.56 20.92
CA GLU A 286 6.03 28.06 21.64
C GLU A 286 6.47 27.11 22.75
N LYS A 287 5.55 26.60 23.57
CA LYS A 287 5.85 25.64 24.62
C LYS A 287 6.32 24.30 24.08
N TRP A 288 5.72 23.85 22.97
CA TRP A 288 6.16 22.64 22.26
C TRP A 288 7.60 22.80 21.77
N LEU A 289 7.89 23.93 21.07
CA LEU A 289 9.21 24.24 20.51
C LEU A 289 10.29 24.34 21.59
N GLU A 290 10.02 24.99 22.72
CA GLU A 290 10.96 25.13 23.83
C GLU A 290 11.45 23.75 24.30
N THR A 291 10.53 22.80 24.47
CA THR A 291 10.88 21.45 24.88
C THR A 291 11.68 20.72 23.80
N MET A 292 11.22 20.76 22.54
CA MET A 292 11.88 20.05 21.43
C MET A 292 13.29 20.61 21.16
N LYS A 293 13.47 21.93 21.19
CA LYS A 293 14.78 22.60 21.00
C LYS A 293 15.85 22.07 21.95
N ARG A 294 15.50 21.90 23.21
CA ARG A 294 16.42 21.42 24.23
C ARG A 294 16.86 19.96 23.97
N LEU A 295 15.96 19.11 23.47
CA LEU A 295 16.19 17.67 23.27
C LEU A 295 16.84 17.35 21.93
N ARG A 296 16.77 18.24 20.95
CA ARG A 296 17.41 18.08 19.62
C ARG A 296 18.94 18.03 19.64
N LYS A 297 19.58 18.14 20.78
CA LYS A 297 21.04 17.90 20.95
C LYS A 297 21.41 16.43 20.73
N ASN A 298 20.51 15.48 21.02
CA ASN A 298 20.72 14.06 20.78
C ASN A 298 20.33 13.74 19.33
N ASN A 299 21.27 13.14 18.57
CA ASN A 299 21.07 12.86 17.14
C ASN A 299 19.95 11.85 16.88
N ILE A 300 19.75 10.84 17.74
CA ILE A 300 18.67 9.85 17.59
C ILE A 300 17.31 10.51 17.83
N PHE A 301 17.16 11.32 18.88
CA PHE A 301 15.94 12.09 19.11
C PHE A 301 15.65 13.04 17.95
N ARG A 302 16.68 13.74 17.47
CA ARG A 302 16.60 14.67 16.35
C ARG A 302 16.16 13.97 15.07
N LEU A 303 16.73 12.82 14.76
CA LEU A 303 16.35 11.95 13.65
C LEU A 303 14.86 11.57 13.73
N VAL A 304 14.40 11.03 14.87
CA VAL A 304 13.02 10.58 15.07
C VAL A 304 12.03 11.75 14.95
N LEU A 305 12.37 12.91 15.51
CA LEU A 305 11.53 14.10 15.39
C LEU A 305 11.42 14.56 13.92
N ALA A 306 12.56 14.64 13.22
CA ALA A 306 12.60 15.05 11.81
C ALA A 306 11.87 14.05 10.89
N SER A 307 11.98 12.75 11.20
CA SER A 307 11.27 11.70 10.45
C SER A 307 9.74 11.94 10.44
N GLY A 308 9.18 12.54 11.50
CA GLY A 308 7.76 12.90 11.52
C GLY A 308 7.35 13.92 10.46
N PHE A 309 8.28 14.67 9.90
CA PHE A 309 8.04 15.70 8.89
C PHE A 309 8.44 15.28 7.46
N VAL A 310 8.95 14.05 7.29
CA VAL A 310 9.32 13.52 5.97
C VAL A 310 8.11 13.24 5.06
N PRO A 311 7.00 12.63 5.53
CA PRO A 311 5.95 12.20 4.63
C PRO A 311 5.41 13.28 3.69
N PRO A 312 5.14 14.52 4.11
CA PRO A 312 4.68 15.57 3.20
C PRO A 312 5.65 15.93 2.08
N LEU A 313 6.94 15.56 2.22
CA LEU A 313 7.97 15.88 1.25
C LEU A 313 8.12 14.80 0.16
N LEU A 314 7.79 13.54 0.48
CA LEU A 314 8.08 12.37 -0.37
C LEU A 314 7.57 12.52 -1.80
N LYS A 315 6.34 13.01 -1.98
CA LYS A 315 5.72 13.25 -3.29
C LYS A 315 6.59 14.14 -4.18
N TYR A 316 7.15 15.20 -3.61
CA TYR A 316 7.87 16.25 -4.33
C TYR A 316 9.34 15.95 -4.57
N ILE A 317 9.97 15.17 -3.69
CA ILE A 317 11.38 14.76 -3.81
C ILE A 317 11.55 13.42 -4.54
N GLY A 318 10.44 12.74 -4.90
CA GLY A 318 10.49 11.44 -5.58
C GLY A 318 11.10 10.31 -4.75
N SER A 319 11.23 10.49 -3.43
CA SER A 319 11.78 9.47 -2.55
C SER A 319 10.73 8.40 -2.22
N ARG A 320 11.23 7.18 -1.95
CA ARG A 320 10.36 6.05 -1.59
C ARG A 320 9.96 6.09 -0.12
N THR A 321 8.91 5.37 0.22
CA THR A 321 8.55 5.07 1.60
C THR A 321 9.60 4.18 2.25
N PHE A 322 9.84 4.37 3.54
CA PHE A 322 10.77 3.56 4.33
C PHE A 322 10.33 3.50 5.80
N ILE A 323 11.02 2.70 6.60
CA ILE A 323 10.74 2.56 8.02
C ILE A 323 11.93 3.07 8.82
N VAL A 324 11.68 3.83 9.88
CA VAL A 324 12.66 4.20 10.90
C VAL A 324 12.33 3.41 12.16
N ASN A 325 13.19 2.44 12.51
CA ASN A 325 13.05 1.68 13.74
C ASN A 325 14.09 2.13 14.76
N VAL A 326 13.64 2.50 15.97
CA VAL A 326 14.54 2.78 17.09
C VAL A 326 14.45 1.64 18.09
N TRP A 327 15.56 0.94 18.30
CA TRP A 327 15.59 -0.22 19.14
C TRP A 327 16.71 -0.16 20.19
N GLY A 328 16.62 -1.01 21.21
CA GLY A 328 17.60 -1.07 22.29
C GLY A 328 16.97 -1.41 23.63
N THR A 329 17.70 -1.23 24.72
CA THR A 329 17.28 -1.63 26.07
C THR A 329 15.95 -1.02 26.49
N SER A 330 15.17 -1.76 27.31
CA SER A 330 13.93 -1.26 27.88
C SER A 330 14.16 0.04 28.67
N ARG A 331 13.13 0.90 28.73
CA ARG A 331 13.17 2.19 29.43
C ARG A 331 14.17 3.23 28.91
N SER A 332 14.70 3.05 27.68
CA SER A 332 15.63 4.01 27.05
C SER A 332 14.94 5.26 26.45
N GLY A 333 13.61 5.36 26.53
CA GLY A 333 12.85 6.51 26.05
C GLY A 333 12.39 6.43 24.58
N LYS A 334 12.58 5.31 23.91
CA LYS A 334 12.18 5.10 22.49
C LYS A 334 10.74 5.52 22.20
N SER A 335 9.77 5.03 22.99
CA SER A 335 8.37 5.42 22.84
C SER A 335 8.14 6.91 23.09
N ALA A 336 8.91 7.55 23.97
CA ALA A 336 8.81 9.00 24.19
C ALA A 336 9.28 9.78 22.95
N SER A 337 10.33 9.34 22.24
CA SER A 337 10.73 10.00 20.99
C SER A 337 9.68 9.85 19.89
N LEU A 338 9.01 8.69 19.80
CA LEU A 338 7.86 8.50 18.92
C LEU A 338 6.71 9.47 19.26
N TYR A 339 6.40 9.63 20.55
CA TYR A 339 5.38 10.60 20.99
C TYR A 339 5.74 12.04 20.62
N ALA A 340 7.01 12.43 20.69
CA ALA A 340 7.46 13.74 20.24
C ALA A 340 7.18 13.96 18.75
N SER A 341 7.48 12.97 17.91
CA SER A 341 7.22 13.03 16.47
C SER A 341 5.73 13.13 16.15
N LEU A 342 4.89 12.26 16.73
CA LEU A 342 3.45 12.26 16.52
C LEU A 342 2.77 13.53 17.06
N SER A 343 3.30 14.11 18.16
CA SER A 343 2.74 15.31 18.77
C SER A 343 2.84 16.55 17.88
N ALA A 344 3.69 16.57 16.88
CA ALA A 344 3.71 17.62 15.87
C ALA A 344 2.37 17.72 15.11
N TRP A 345 1.69 16.60 14.90
CA TRP A 345 0.52 16.44 14.07
C TRP A 345 -0.80 16.32 14.85
N GLY A 346 -0.77 15.83 16.09
CA GLY A 346 -1.97 15.65 16.89
C GLY A 346 -1.68 15.01 18.24
N ASN A 347 -2.72 14.44 18.87
CA ASN A 347 -2.57 13.74 20.15
C ASN A 347 -1.83 12.41 19.96
N PRO A 348 -0.58 12.27 20.43
CA PRO A 348 0.22 11.08 20.17
C PRO A 348 -0.35 9.80 20.79
N GLU A 349 -1.14 9.90 21.88
CA GLU A 349 -1.82 8.76 22.49
C GLU A 349 -2.89 8.15 21.59
N GLU A 350 -3.59 8.98 20.83
CA GLU A 350 -4.64 8.58 19.90
C GLU A 350 -4.10 8.22 18.51
N LEU A 351 -2.94 8.78 18.11
CA LEU A 351 -2.35 8.56 16.80
C LEU A 351 -1.44 7.33 16.72
N LYS A 352 -0.91 6.86 17.85
CA LYS A 352 -0.06 5.66 17.86
C LYS A 352 -0.88 4.40 17.54
N VAL A 353 -0.29 3.50 16.78
CA VAL A 353 -0.82 2.16 16.52
C VAL A 353 0.11 1.09 17.09
N THR A 354 -0.34 -0.16 17.13
CA THR A 354 0.46 -1.31 17.55
C THR A 354 0.48 -2.37 16.46
N PHE A 355 1.45 -3.27 16.48
CA PHE A 355 1.51 -4.40 15.54
C PHE A 355 0.40 -5.45 15.73
N ASN A 356 -0.49 -5.28 16.70
CA ASN A 356 -1.64 -6.17 16.90
C ASN A 356 -2.77 -5.86 15.90
N SER A 357 -2.48 -6.02 14.61
CA SER A 357 -3.41 -5.74 13.51
C SER A 357 -3.19 -6.74 12.38
N THR A 358 -4.22 -6.96 11.57
CA THR A 358 -4.08 -7.75 10.33
C THR A 358 -3.40 -6.90 9.24
N LEU A 359 -2.76 -7.54 8.25
CA LEU A 359 -2.17 -6.83 7.11
C LEU A 359 -3.20 -5.99 6.34
N VAL A 360 -4.44 -6.49 6.18
CA VAL A 360 -5.53 -5.74 5.55
C VAL A 360 -5.91 -4.51 6.37
N GLY A 361 -5.91 -4.63 7.70
CA GLY A 361 -6.12 -3.50 8.60
C GLY A 361 -5.02 -2.45 8.45
N PHE A 362 -3.76 -2.89 8.35
CA PHE A 362 -2.63 -1.98 8.09
C PHE A 362 -2.72 -1.31 6.72
N GLU A 363 -3.06 -2.02 5.64
CA GLU A 363 -3.24 -1.42 4.31
C GLU A 363 -4.25 -0.28 4.32
N ARG A 364 -5.41 -0.48 4.95
CA ARG A 364 -6.45 0.54 5.10
C ARG A 364 -5.99 1.71 5.97
N LEU A 365 -5.32 1.41 7.07
CA LEU A 365 -4.82 2.42 7.98
C LEU A 365 -3.74 3.29 7.32
N VAL A 366 -2.77 2.68 6.64
CA VAL A 366 -1.67 3.39 5.96
C VAL A 366 -2.21 4.26 4.82
N SER A 367 -3.23 3.79 4.08
CA SER A 367 -3.86 4.60 3.03
C SER A 367 -4.60 5.83 3.61
N LEU A 368 -5.17 5.69 4.80
CA LEU A 368 -5.82 6.80 5.50
C LEU A 368 -4.79 7.88 5.94
N PHE A 369 -3.58 7.45 6.36
CA PHE A 369 -2.49 8.33 6.82
C PHE A 369 -1.53 8.73 5.69
N SER A 370 -1.98 8.82 4.45
CA SER A 370 -1.11 9.30 3.36
C SER A 370 -0.53 10.68 3.68
N ASP A 371 0.74 10.86 3.32
CA ASP A 371 1.54 12.08 3.53
C ASP A 371 1.68 12.54 5.01
N ILE A 372 1.30 11.70 5.96
CA ILE A 372 1.49 11.93 7.41
C ILE A 372 2.13 10.69 8.03
N VAL A 373 2.99 10.89 9.03
CA VAL A 373 3.76 9.82 9.66
C VAL A 373 2.89 8.77 10.36
N LEU A 374 3.21 7.49 10.16
CA LEU A 374 2.61 6.37 10.88
C LEU A 374 3.48 6.01 12.09
N GLY A 375 2.97 6.15 13.29
CA GLY A 375 3.67 5.75 14.51
C GLY A 375 3.24 4.37 15.00
N VAL A 376 4.15 3.38 14.99
CA VAL A 376 3.85 2.00 15.43
C VAL A 376 4.68 1.67 16.66
N ASN A 377 4.03 1.50 17.79
CA ASN A 377 4.69 1.25 19.06
C ASN A 377 4.72 -0.26 19.36
N GLU A 378 5.81 -0.71 19.99
CA GLU A 378 6.02 -2.06 20.55
C GLU A 378 5.97 -3.23 19.54
N LYS A 379 7.16 -3.54 18.97
CA LYS A 379 7.36 -4.75 18.15
C LYS A 379 7.05 -6.06 18.93
N GLN A 380 7.27 -6.10 20.25
CA GLN A 380 7.18 -7.31 21.05
C GLN A 380 5.76 -7.93 21.14
N VAL A 381 4.73 -7.19 20.78
CA VAL A 381 3.34 -7.68 20.78
C VAL A 381 3.10 -8.77 19.71
N SER A 382 3.98 -8.90 18.73
CA SER A 382 3.87 -9.93 17.71
C SER A 382 5.17 -10.75 17.56
N HIS A 383 5.09 -12.07 17.79
CA HIS A 383 6.19 -13.01 17.54
C HIS A 383 6.26 -13.50 16.09
N ASN A 384 5.42 -12.99 15.20
CA ASN A 384 5.33 -13.44 13.82
C ASN A 384 6.31 -12.66 12.90
N LYS A 385 7.52 -13.21 12.70
CA LYS A 385 8.55 -12.64 11.81
C LYS A 385 8.04 -12.40 10.37
N GLN A 386 7.23 -13.30 9.85
CA GLN A 386 6.67 -13.20 8.49
C GLN A 386 5.71 -12.01 8.35
N LEU A 387 5.01 -11.64 9.44
CA LEU A 387 4.15 -10.46 9.47
C LEU A 387 4.98 -9.18 9.30
N PHE A 388 6.12 -9.07 9.98
CA PHE A 388 7.00 -7.90 9.88
C PHE A 388 7.58 -7.76 8.48
N GLU A 389 8.11 -8.83 7.90
CA GLU A 389 8.65 -8.79 6.54
C GLU A 389 7.57 -8.39 5.53
N THR A 390 6.37 -8.96 5.64
CA THR A 390 5.25 -8.59 4.77
C THR A 390 4.83 -7.14 4.99
N PHE A 391 4.84 -6.63 6.22
CA PHE A 391 4.56 -5.22 6.54
C PHE A 391 5.59 -4.28 5.90
N ILE A 392 6.89 -4.62 5.99
CA ILE A 392 7.98 -3.84 5.38
C ILE A 392 7.77 -3.71 3.87
N TYR A 393 7.51 -4.84 3.19
CA TYR A 393 7.28 -4.82 1.74
C TYR A 393 5.99 -4.07 1.40
N MET A 394 4.89 -4.32 2.11
CA MET A 394 3.62 -3.64 1.90
C MET A 394 3.78 -2.11 2.00
N LEU A 395 4.37 -1.62 3.10
CA LEU A 395 4.55 -0.18 3.30
C LEU A 395 5.37 0.44 2.16
N ASN A 396 6.45 -0.25 1.77
CA ASN A 396 7.39 0.25 0.77
C ASN A 396 6.84 0.24 -0.67
N GLU A 397 5.89 -0.67 -0.98
CA GLU A 397 5.23 -0.70 -2.29
C GLU A 397 4.36 0.54 -2.56
N GLY A 398 3.91 1.25 -1.51
CA GLY A 398 3.07 2.44 -1.63
C GLY A 398 1.66 2.17 -2.17
N LYS A 399 1.26 0.89 -2.29
CA LYS A 399 -0.04 0.46 -2.81
C LYS A 399 -0.50 -0.87 -2.21
N SER A 400 -1.82 -1.09 -2.15
CA SER A 400 -2.40 -2.33 -1.65
C SER A 400 -2.24 -3.50 -2.63
N LYS A 401 -2.42 -4.73 -2.12
CA LYS A 401 -2.54 -5.92 -2.99
C LYS A 401 -3.80 -5.81 -3.85
N LEU A 402 -3.69 -6.21 -5.11
CA LEU A 402 -4.83 -6.32 -6.01
C LEU A 402 -5.78 -7.42 -5.50
N ARG A 403 -7.07 -7.11 -5.39
CA ARG A 403 -8.13 -8.04 -4.99
C ARG A 403 -9.25 -8.01 -6.01
N GLY A 404 -9.81 -9.18 -6.33
CA GLY A 404 -11.02 -9.29 -7.13
C GLY A 404 -12.26 -8.98 -6.29
N ARG A 405 -13.27 -8.32 -6.88
CA ARG A 405 -14.60 -8.15 -6.29
C ARG A 405 -15.45 -9.41 -6.52
N LYS A 406 -16.37 -9.70 -5.60
CA LYS A 406 -17.34 -10.80 -5.76
C LYS A 406 -18.24 -10.64 -6.99
N GLU A 407 -18.48 -9.40 -7.37
CA GLU A 407 -19.34 -9.00 -8.49
C GLU A 407 -18.58 -8.88 -9.83
N GLY A 408 -17.29 -9.27 -9.85
CA GLY A 408 -16.39 -9.11 -11.00
C GLY A 408 -15.58 -7.80 -10.95
N GLY A 409 -14.44 -7.78 -11.67
CA GLY A 409 -13.51 -6.65 -11.68
C GLY A 409 -12.54 -6.65 -10.50
N LEU A 410 -11.75 -5.55 -10.38
CA LEU A 410 -10.77 -5.34 -9.33
C LEU A 410 -11.34 -4.41 -8.24
N ASP A 411 -10.92 -4.65 -7.01
CA ASP A 411 -11.19 -3.75 -5.89
C ASP A 411 -10.35 -2.46 -6.01
N LYS A 412 -10.77 -1.39 -5.31
CA LYS A 412 -10.02 -0.11 -5.28
C LYS A 412 -8.59 -0.38 -4.85
N ASN A 413 -7.63 0.03 -5.67
CA ASN A 413 -6.21 -0.05 -5.31
C ASN A 413 -5.86 1.12 -4.40
N LEU A 414 -5.74 0.85 -3.10
CA LEU A 414 -5.34 1.86 -2.12
C LEU A 414 -3.88 2.26 -2.38
N LYS A 415 -3.59 3.55 -2.27
CA LYS A 415 -2.24 4.11 -2.41
C LYS A 415 -1.89 4.92 -1.18
N TRP A 416 -0.60 5.03 -0.90
CA TRP A 416 -0.08 5.86 0.19
C TRP A 416 1.32 6.36 -0.09
N SER A 417 1.66 7.47 0.52
CA SER A 417 2.98 8.07 0.54
C SER A 417 3.29 8.46 1.99
N THR A 418 3.90 7.55 2.75
CA THR A 418 4.20 7.79 4.17
C THR A 418 5.43 7.02 4.61
N ILE A 419 5.95 7.34 5.77
CA ILE A 419 6.94 6.51 6.47
C ILE A 419 6.35 6.01 7.80
N ALA A 420 6.86 4.87 8.26
CA ALA A 420 6.56 4.41 9.61
C ALA A 420 7.74 4.68 10.55
N ILE A 421 7.43 5.16 11.74
CA ILE A 421 8.38 5.18 12.87
C ILE A 421 7.98 4.08 13.81
N THR A 422 8.90 3.14 14.07
CA THR A 422 8.66 1.99 14.95
C THR A 422 9.61 2.00 16.13
N THR A 423 9.20 1.36 17.23
CA THR A 423 10.04 1.20 18.41
C THR A 423 10.04 -0.25 18.89
N GLY A 424 11.17 -0.73 19.41
CA GLY A 424 11.30 -2.10 19.89
C GLY A 424 12.50 -2.32 20.80
N GLU A 425 12.64 -3.51 21.40
CA GLU A 425 13.82 -3.90 22.13
C GLU A 425 14.86 -4.59 21.23
N GLU A 426 14.40 -5.05 20.06
CA GLU A 426 15.19 -5.73 19.04
C GLU A 426 15.11 -4.99 17.69
N PRO A 427 16.07 -5.20 16.78
CA PRO A 427 15.98 -4.66 15.42
C PRO A 427 14.73 -5.18 14.70
N LEU A 428 14.18 -4.40 13.80
CA LEU A 428 13.01 -4.79 13.01
C LEU A 428 13.38 -5.89 12.00
N VAL A 429 14.59 -5.81 11.44
CA VAL A 429 15.16 -6.81 10.53
C VAL A 429 16.42 -7.42 11.18
N ASP A 430 16.56 -8.73 11.07
CA ASP A 430 17.70 -9.50 11.55
C ASP A 430 18.42 -10.20 10.39
N THR A 431 19.43 -11.00 10.72
CA THR A 431 20.21 -11.76 9.72
C THR A 431 19.39 -12.77 8.93
N THR A 432 18.19 -13.14 9.38
CA THR A 432 17.32 -14.11 8.70
C THR A 432 16.44 -13.50 7.62
N HIS A 433 16.29 -12.16 7.59
CA HIS A 433 15.49 -11.47 6.58
C HIS A 433 16.27 -11.29 5.28
N HIS A 434 15.54 -11.26 4.16
CA HIS A 434 16.14 -10.98 2.84
C HIS A 434 16.74 -9.57 2.78
N SER A 435 17.81 -9.40 1.98
CA SER A 435 18.47 -8.09 1.75
C SER A 435 17.48 -7.00 1.34
N GLY A 436 16.47 -7.34 0.55
CA GLY A 436 15.42 -6.41 0.15
C GLY A 436 14.63 -5.81 1.31
N ALA A 437 14.35 -6.56 2.39
CA ALA A 437 13.69 -6.03 3.58
C ALA A 437 14.63 -5.13 4.39
N LYS A 438 15.89 -5.57 4.54
CA LYS A 438 16.93 -4.80 5.25
C LYS A 438 17.13 -3.41 4.67
N ASN A 439 17.23 -3.30 3.35
CA ASN A 439 17.45 -2.04 2.64
C ASN A 439 16.27 -1.05 2.71
N ARG A 440 15.15 -1.41 3.34
CA ARG A 440 13.94 -0.59 3.50
C ARG A 440 13.72 -0.09 4.92
N VAL A 441 14.60 -0.47 5.84
CA VAL A 441 14.48 -0.16 7.26
C VAL A 441 15.76 0.49 7.77
N LEU A 442 15.65 1.67 8.34
CA LEU A 442 16.72 2.29 9.11
C LEU A 442 16.61 1.78 10.55
N ASP A 443 17.35 0.72 10.87
CA ASP A 443 17.37 0.10 12.20
C ASP A 443 18.42 0.79 13.10
N ILE A 444 17.97 1.75 13.90
CA ILE A 444 18.82 2.61 14.72
C ILE A 444 18.89 2.06 16.15
N TYR A 445 20.08 1.63 16.55
CA TYR A 445 20.34 1.25 17.94
C TYR A 445 20.72 2.45 18.80
N GLY A 446 20.07 2.62 19.96
CA GLY A 446 20.53 3.60 20.91
C GLY A 446 19.46 4.23 21.79
N LYS A 447 19.86 5.31 22.45
CA LYS A 447 19.03 6.03 23.42
C LYS A 447 18.72 7.43 22.88
N PRO A 448 17.44 7.77 22.63
CA PRO A 448 17.05 9.11 22.21
C PRO A 448 17.24 10.21 23.28
N PHE A 449 17.51 9.83 24.52
CA PHE A 449 17.65 10.75 25.65
C PHE A 449 18.83 10.36 26.53
N ASP A 450 19.47 11.36 27.11
CA ASP A 450 20.61 11.18 28.00
C ASP A 450 20.17 10.64 29.38
N ASN A 451 18.93 10.95 29.78
CA ASN A 451 18.38 10.52 31.07
C ASN A 451 16.86 10.36 31.03
N GLU A 452 16.32 9.67 32.03
CA GLU A 452 14.88 9.39 32.16
C GLU A 452 14.01 10.65 32.31
N GLN A 453 14.55 11.73 32.91
CA GLN A 453 13.81 12.97 33.11
C GLN A 453 13.49 13.65 31.78
N GLN A 454 14.38 13.58 30.80
CA GLN A 454 14.15 14.07 29.46
C GLN A 454 12.98 13.31 28.78
N ALA A 455 12.96 11.98 28.85
CA ALA A 455 11.86 11.16 28.33
C ALA A 455 10.53 11.48 29.04
N LYS A 456 10.54 11.61 30.39
CA LYS A 456 9.36 12.02 31.16
C LYS A 456 8.86 13.41 30.78
N SER A 457 9.74 14.33 30.39
CA SER A 457 9.35 15.69 29.96
C SER A 457 8.52 15.63 28.67
N ILE A 458 8.83 14.70 27.73
CA ILE A 458 8.03 14.50 26.54
C ILE A 458 6.63 14.02 26.88
N TYR A 459 6.48 12.96 27.67
CA TYR A 459 5.15 12.50 28.07
C TYR A 459 4.31 13.56 28.80
N ARG A 460 4.97 14.47 29.52
CA ARG A 460 4.29 15.58 30.19
C ARG A 460 3.81 16.62 29.20
N ILE A 461 4.71 17.10 28.34
CA ILE A 461 4.38 18.18 27.39
C ILE A 461 3.36 17.73 26.34
N THR A 462 3.50 16.54 25.81
CA THR A 462 2.62 16.01 24.74
C THR A 462 1.21 15.65 25.20
N LYS A 463 0.92 15.71 26.50
CA LYS A 463 -0.47 15.61 27.01
C LYS A 463 -1.28 16.89 26.76
N THR A 464 -0.61 18.05 26.70
CA THR A 464 -1.27 19.37 26.62
C THR A 464 -0.87 20.16 25.37
N GLU A 465 0.34 19.95 24.85
CA GLU A 465 0.89 20.69 23.71
C GLU A 465 1.10 19.74 22.53
N PHE A 466 0.16 19.72 21.59
CA PHE A 466 0.22 18.86 20.40
C PHE A 466 -0.57 19.43 19.23
N GLY A 467 -0.31 18.95 18.02
CA GLY A 467 -1.01 19.31 16.79
C GLY A 467 -0.75 20.73 16.32
N THR A 468 0.30 21.38 16.81
CA THR A 468 0.61 22.79 16.51
C THR A 468 1.70 22.96 15.47
N ALA A 469 2.70 22.09 15.46
CA ALA A 469 3.88 22.23 14.60
C ALA A 469 3.63 21.77 13.15
N GLY A 470 2.91 20.65 12.96
CA GLY A 470 2.60 20.12 11.65
C GLY A 470 1.87 21.11 10.74
N PRO A 471 0.75 21.71 11.18
CA PRO A 471 0.06 22.75 10.38
C PRO A 471 0.96 23.93 10.00
N VAL A 472 1.74 24.45 10.94
CA VAL A 472 2.66 25.57 10.65
C VAL A 472 3.78 25.15 9.69
N PHE A 473 4.25 23.90 9.79
CA PHE A 473 5.21 23.36 8.83
C PHE A 473 4.63 23.34 7.42
N ILE A 474 3.42 22.82 7.24
CA ILE A 474 2.75 22.76 5.93
C ILE A 474 2.50 24.18 5.39
N GLU A 475 2.03 25.11 6.23
CA GLU A 475 1.83 26.51 5.82
C GLU A 475 3.11 27.14 5.25
N LYS A 476 4.23 26.98 5.97
CA LYS A 476 5.52 27.50 5.52
C LYS A 476 6.02 26.79 4.26
N LEU A 477 5.83 25.50 4.16
CA LEU A 477 6.21 24.68 3.00
C LEU A 477 5.43 25.14 1.74
N ILE A 478 4.11 25.31 1.84
CA ILE A 478 3.28 25.85 0.75
C ILE A 478 3.77 27.24 0.35
N LYS A 479 3.95 28.13 1.33
CA LYS A 479 4.39 29.51 1.07
C LYS A 479 5.75 29.58 0.36
N GLU A 480 6.66 28.69 0.68
CA GLU A 480 8.03 28.71 0.15
C GLU A 480 8.14 28.04 -1.20
N TYR A 481 7.40 26.93 -1.46
CA TYR A 481 7.65 26.06 -2.61
C TYR A 481 6.47 25.87 -3.57
N ALA A 482 5.24 26.19 -3.21
CA ALA A 482 4.10 25.88 -4.06
C ALA A 482 4.10 26.66 -5.39
N ASP A 483 4.59 27.89 -5.41
CA ASP A 483 4.61 28.73 -6.63
C ASP A 483 5.59 28.25 -7.69
N ASN A 484 6.59 27.41 -7.33
CA ASN A 484 7.50 26.75 -8.27
C ASN A 484 7.27 25.24 -8.38
N GLU A 485 6.08 24.77 -8.02
CA GLU A 485 5.71 23.35 -8.07
C GLU A 485 6.68 22.45 -7.30
N TYR A 486 7.25 22.96 -6.20
CA TYR A 486 8.22 22.27 -5.32
C TYR A 486 9.54 21.84 -6.03
N LYS A 487 9.86 22.41 -7.19
CA LYS A 487 11.09 22.06 -7.94
C LYS A 487 12.36 22.43 -7.18
N GLU A 488 12.35 23.54 -6.43
CA GLU A 488 13.50 23.94 -5.61
C GLU A 488 13.70 22.97 -4.42
N LEU A 489 12.60 22.47 -3.82
CA LEU A 489 12.67 21.45 -2.77
C LEU A 489 13.33 20.16 -3.27
N ALA A 490 12.99 19.70 -4.48
CA ALA A 490 13.64 18.54 -5.10
C ALA A 490 15.14 18.79 -5.32
N LYS A 491 15.53 19.97 -5.79
CA LYS A 491 16.95 20.32 -5.93
C LYS A 491 17.71 20.39 -4.60
N GLU A 492 17.06 20.86 -3.52
CA GLU A 492 17.66 20.83 -2.19
C GLU A 492 17.90 19.39 -1.74
N TYR A 493 16.95 18.48 -2.00
CA TYR A 493 17.10 17.06 -1.72
C TYR A 493 18.26 16.43 -2.48
N ASP A 494 18.35 16.65 -3.81
CA ASP A 494 19.41 16.10 -4.66
C ASP A 494 20.80 16.53 -4.18
N LYS A 495 20.95 17.80 -3.79
CA LYS A 495 22.21 18.32 -3.22
C LYS A 495 22.58 17.64 -1.90
N ILE A 496 21.60 17.40 -1.03
CA ILE A 496 21.82 16.72 0.24
C ILE A 496 22.22 15.27 0.02
N GLU A 497 21.56 14.55 -0.91
CA GLU A 497 21.88 13.18 -1.26
C GLU A 497 23.32 13.07 -1.82
N GLU A 498 23.70 13.96 -2.74
CA GLU A 498 25.04 14.03 -3.29
C GLU A 498 26.10 14.32 -2.22
N GLU A 499 25.82 15.28 -1.32
CA GLU A 499 26.76 15.64 -0.25
C GLU A 499 26.95 14.51 0.76
N LEU A 500 25.88 13.79 1.13
CA LEU A 500 25.96 12.62 1.98
C LEU A 500 26.75 11.50 1.28
N SER A 501 26.44 11.19 0.02
CA SER A 501 27.17 10.20 -0.77
C SER A 501 28.68 10.45 -0.84
N ASN A 502 29.08 11.72 -0.93
CA ASN A 502 30.50 12.10 -1.01
C ASN A 502 31.22 12.03 0.34
N LYS A 503 30.48 12.11 1.46
CA LYS A 503 31.08 12.17 2.82
C LYS A 503 31.06 10.83 3.56
N VAL A 504 30.26 9.86 3.11
CA VAL A 504 30.19 8.53 3.74
C VAL A 504 31.05 7.50 3.02
N SER A 505 31.26 6.35 3.61
CA SER A 505 32.01 5.24 3.02
C SER A 505 31.33 4.71 1.75
N LYS A 506 32.12 4.25 0.77
CA LYS A 506 31.63 3.73 -0.53
C LYS A 506 30.79 2.45 -0.39
N ASP A 507 30.95 1.72 0.68
CA ASP A 507 30.18 0.52 1.03
C ASP A 507 28.84 0.84 1.75
N THR A 508 28.52 2.13 1.89
CA THR A 508 27.22 2.55 2.44
C THR A 508 26.12 2.31 1.43
N ILE A 509 25.06 1.64 1.86
CA ILE A 509 23.93 1.26 1.01
C ILE A 509 23.22 2.51 0.47
N SER A 510 23.07 2.64 -0.83
CA SER A 510 22.48 3.82 -1.49
C SER A 510 21.03 4.10 -1.03
N SER A 511 20.22 3.08 -0.77
CA SER A 511 18.86 3.28 -0.23
C SER A 511 18.85 3.88 1.18
N TYR A 512 19.86 3.62 1.99
CA TYR A 512 20.02 4.28 3.28
C TYR A 512 20.38 5.76 3.12
N ILE A 513 21.27 6.08 2.16
CA ILE A 513 21.62 7.46 1.85
C ILE A 513 20.38 8.24 1.44
N GLN A 514 19.56 7.70 0.53
CA GLN A 514 18.31 8.33 0.08
C GLN A 514 17.31 8.55 1.24
N SER A 515 17.12 7.55 2.07
CA SER A 515 16.21 7.65 3.21
C SER A 515 16.69 8.68 4.24
N VAL A 516 18.00 8.67 4.55
CA VAL A 516 18.59 9.65 5.48
C VAL A 516 18.62 11.04 4.87
N ALA A 517 18.84 11.21 3.56
CA ALA A 517 18.75 12.48 2.87
C ALA A 517 17.37 13.12 3.00
N SER A 518 16.30 12.30 2.89
CA SER A 518 14.92 12.76 3.13
C SER A 518 14.73 13.28 4.57
N ILE A 519 15.33 12.61 5.56
CA ILE A 519 15.27 13.03 6.97
C ILE A 519 16.12 14.28 7.21
N VAL A 520 17.30 14.37 6.58
CA VAL A 520 18.18 15.56 6.67
C VAL A 520 17.49 16.77 6.07
N LEU A 521 16.81 16.63 4.93
CA LEU A 521 15.99 17.69 4.34
C LEU A 521 14.90 18.14 5.30
N ALA A 522 14.12 17.21 5.87
CA ALA A 522 13.08 17.54 6.85
C ALA A 522 13.67 18.21 8.09
N ASP A 523 14.81 17.73 8.61
CA ASP A 523 15.50 18.34 9.74
C ASP A 523 16.02 19.74 9.43
N SER A 524 16.52 19.98 8.23
CA SER A 524 16.94 21.31 7.75
C SER A 524 15.75 22.28 7.66
N LEU A 525 14.61 21.81 7.11
CA LEU A 525 13.39 22.61 7.02
C LEU A 525 12.85 22.99 8.41
N ILE A 526 12.69 22.02 9.32
CA ILE A 526 12.25 22.33 10.68
C ILE A 526 13.28 23.15 11.45
N GLY A 527 14.57 22.98 11.13
CA GLY A 527 15.65 23.83 11.62
C GLY A 527 15.45 25.28 11.23
N ARG A 528 15.23 25.55 9.96
CA ARG A 528 14.98 26.87 9.36
C ARG A 528 13.65 27.47 9.83
N TYR A 529 12.62 26.65 9.97
CA TYR A 529 11.28 27.13 10.32
C TYR A 529 11.08 27.39 11.81
N PHE A 530 11.75 26.63 12.68
CA PHE A 530 11.44 26.59 14.11
C PHE A 530 12.61 26.77 15.05
N PHE A 531 13.84 26.36 14.65
CA PHE A 531 14.93 26.18 15.62
C PHE A 531 16.18 27.00 15.33
N ASP A 532 16.20 27.71 14.20
CA ASP A 532 17.36 28.50 13.73
C ASP A 532 18.66 27.64 13.66
N THR A 533 18.56 26.48 13.03
CA THR A 533 19.70 25.60 12.78
C THR A 533 20.02 25.53 11.29
N ASN A 534 21.33 25.44 10.95
CA ASN A 534 21.81 25.43 9.58
C ASN A 534 21.81 24.01 8.96
N LEU A 535 21.87 23.93 7.63
CA LEU A 535 21.91 22.69 6.87
C LEU A 535 23.09 21.79 7.25
N GLU A 536 24.28 22.38 7.47
CA GLU A 536 25.49 21.64 7.82
C GLU A 536 25.30 20.78 9.10
N SER A 537 24.62 21.34 10.11
CA SER A 537 24.28 20.59 11.34
C SER A 537 23.37 19.40 11.04
N SER A 538 22.46 19.52 10.05
CA SER A 538 21.55 18.43 9.65
C SER A 538 22.31 17.35 8.88
N ILE A 539 23.24 17.74 8.00
CA ILE A 539 24.12 16.82 7.27
C ILE A 539 25.01 16.03 8.25
N ASN A 540 25.61 16.70 9.23
CA ASN A 540 26.45 16.03 10.24
C ASN A 540 25.65 15.00 11.08
N MET A 541 24.38 15.31 11.39
CA MET A 541 23.49 14.32 12.00
C MET A 541 23.27 13.12 11.05
N GLY A 542 23.00 13.37 9.78
CA GLY A 542 22.79 12.33 8.76
C GLY A 542 24.01 11.39 8.63
N ILE A 543 25.23 11.96 8.55
CA ILE A 543 26.48 11.19 8.50
C ILE A 543 26.61 10.29 9.74
N SER A 544 26.43 10.87 10.94
CA SER A 544 26.50 10.13 12.20
C SER A 544 25.52 8.95 12.28
N ILE A 545 24.38 9.04 11.62
CA ILE A 545 23.40 7.95 11.53
C ILE A 545 23.82 6.91 10.49
N LEU A 546 24.27 7.34 9.29
CA LEU A 546 24.72 6.42 8.24
C LEU A 546 25.92 5.58 8.67
N GLU A 547 26.81 6.12 9.49
CA GLU A 547 27.95 5.39 10.08
C GLU A 547 27.53 4.26 11.03
N GLN A 548 26.34 4.32 11.63
CA GLN A 548 25.81 3.31 12.54
C GLN A 548 25.03 2.20 11.82
N LEU A 549 24.67 2.42 10.56
CA LEU A 549 23.91 1.45 9.78
C LEU A 549 24.81 0.36 9.18
N PRO A 550 24.28 -0.86 9.00
CA PRO A 550 25.03 -1.95 8.37
C PRO A 550 25.51 -1.58 6.97
N LYS A 551 26.68 -2.09 6.60
CA LYS A 551 27.29 -1.90 5.30
C LYS A 551 26.76 -2.91 4.27
N GLU A 552 27.07 -2.68 2.98
CA GLU A 552 26.56 -3.49 1.88
C GLU A 552 26.92 -4.98 2.04
N ASP A 553 28.16 -5.27 2.43
CA ASP A 553 28.63 -6.65 2.65
C ASP A 553 27.88 -7.35 3.79
N GLU A 554 27.52 -6.63 4.85
CA GLU A 554 26.82 -7.17 6.02
C GLU A 554 25.32 -7.45 5.73
N THR A 555 24.75 -6.76 4.75
CA THR A 555 23.33 -6.89 4.41
C THR A 555 23.09 -7.80 3.22
N SER A 556 24.14 -8.09 2.43
CA SER A 556 24.01 -8.89 1.22
C SER A 556 23.68 -10.35 1.54
N ASP A 557 22.82 -10.96 0.73
CA ASP A 557 22.52 -12.39 0.85
C ASP A 557 23.76 -13.24 0.58
N VAL A 558 24.74 -12.72 -0.16
CA VAL A 558 26.02 -13.39 -0.43
C VAL A 558 26.94 -13.38 0.78
N GLY A 559 27.12 -12.21 1.43
CA GLY A 559 27.90 -12.11 2.66
C GLY A 559 27.32 -13.04 3.73
N ARG A 560 26.01 -12.99 3.92
CA ARG A 560 25.31 -13.91 4.83
C ARG A 560 25.50 -15.38 4.48
N ALA A 561 25.38 -15.74 3.17
CA ALA A 561 25.60 -17.11 2.72
C ALA A 561 27.04 -17.54 2.91
N TYR A 562 28.00 -16.65 2.68
CA TYR A 562 29.42 -16.91 2.90
C TYR A 562 29.70 -17.21 4.39
N ASP A 563 29.26 -16.35 5.30
CA ASP A 563 29.46 -16.53 6.75
C ASP A 563 28.78 -17.80 7.27
N LEU A 564 27.57 -18.07 6.77
CA LEU A 564 26.83 -19.30 7.08
C LEU A 564 27.60 -20.54 6.65
N ILE A 565 28.11 -20.56 5.40
CA ILE A 565 28.87 -21.68 4.85
C ILE A 565 30.18 -21.84 5.62
N CYS A 566 30.89 -20.75 5.93
CA CYS A 566 32.10 -20.78 6.73
C CYS A 566 31.87 -21.38 8.12
N SER A 567 30.86 -20.89 8.83
CA SER A 567 30.50 -21.39 10.17
C SER A 567 30.07 -22.85 10.13
N TRP A 568 29.31 -23.24 9.10
CA TRP A 568 28.87 -24.62 8.91
C TRP A 568 30.02 -25.55 8.58
N ILE A 569 30.99 -25.15 7.74
CA ILE A 569 32.19 -25.91 7.44
C ILE A 569 33.02 -26.10 8.70
N ILE A 570 33.28 -25.02 9.45
CA ILE A 570 34.08 -25.09 10.68
C ILE A 570 33.45 -26.04 11.69
N SER A 571 32.14 -25.94 11.89
CA SER A 571 31.38 -26.79 12.83
C SER A 571 31.33 -28.26 12.41
N ASN A 572 31.54 -28.55 11.12
CA ASN A 572 31.44 -29.90 10.55
C ASN A 572 32.73 -30.35 9.88
N ASP A 573 33.88 -29.79 10.20
CA ASP A 573 35.17 -30.10 9.55
C ASP A 573 35.51 -31.60 9.55
N LEU A 574 35.17 -32.33 10.61
CA LEU A 574 35.33 -33.78 10.70
C LEU A 574 34.47 -34.59 9.73
N LYS A 575 33.43 -33.97 9.14
CA LYS A 575 32.59 -34.60 8.13
C LYS A 575 33.11 -34.41 6.70
N PHE A 576 34.26 -33.74 6.56
CA PHE A 576 34.96 -33.62 5.29
C PHE A 576 36.15 -34.57 5.27
N ASP A 577 36.17 -35.48 4.28
CA ASP A 577 37.27 -36.37 4.07
C ASP A 577 38.52 -35.55 3.63
N ARG A 578 39.69 -35.93 4.08
CA ARG A 578 40.98 -35.44 3.59
C ARG A 578 41.51 -36.41 2.53
N GLN A 579 41.73 -35.92 1.33
CA GLN A 579 42.16 -36.74 0.20
C GLN A 579 43.50 -36.21 -0.33
N THR A 580 44.48 -37.10 -0.49
CA THR A 580 45.76 -36.79 -1.09
C THR A 580 46.00 -37.75 -2.23
N ILE A 581 46.30 -37.20 -3.40
CA ILE A 581 46.60 -38.01 -4.59
C ILE A 581 48.12 -38.15 -4.65
N LYS A 582 48.64 -39.35 -4.51
CA LYS A 582 50.03 -39.68 -4.79
C LYS A 582 50.16 -40.16 -6.20
N TYR A 583 51.11 -39.66 -6.93
CA TYR A 583 51.48 -40.09 -8.27
C TYR A 583 52.73 -40.92 -8.18
N ASP A 584 52.70 -42.11 -8.74
CA ASP A 584 53.89 -42.92 -8.97
C ASP A 584 54.48 -42.51 -10.32
N TYR A 585 55.73 -42.08 -10.32
CA TYR A 585 56.45 -41.67 -11.51
C TYR A 585 57.44 -42.78 -11.94
N ASP A 586 57.17 -43.33 -13.09
CA ASP A 586 58.08 -44.34 -13.68
C ASP A 586 59.18 -43.63 -14.44
N GLU A 587 60.39 -43.53 -13.83
CA GLU A 587 61.57 -42.87 -14.41
C GLU A 587 62.04 -43.51 -15.73
N GLN A 588 61.72 -44.78 -15.98
CA GLN A 588 62.17 -45.48 -17.21
C GLN A 588 61.29 -45.21 -18.42
N LYS A 589 60.07 -44.71 -18.26
CA LYS A 589 59.08 -44.48 -19.30
C LYS A 589 58.66 -43.00 -19.51
N ASP A 590 59.17 -42.14 -18.63
CA ASP A 590 58.74 -40.69 -18.59
C ASP A 590 57.22 -40.50 -18.66
N LYS A 591 56.47 -41.41 -18.00
CA LYS A 591 54.99 -41.37 -17.93
C LYS A 591 54.52 -41.63 -16.52
N ARG A 592 53.50 -40.81 -16.14
CA ARG A 592 52.69 -41.06 -14.94
C ARG A 592 51.87 -42.34 -15.20
N GLN A 593 52.21 -43.46 -14.50
CA GLN A 593 51.55 -44.73 -14.75
C GLN A 593 50.40 -45.03 -13.81
N ASP A 594 50.51 -44.67 -12.55
CA ASP A 594 49.47 -44.96 -11.56
C ASP A 594 49.32 -43.79 -10.56
N TYR A 595 48.12 -43.63 -10.03
CA TYR A 595 47.86 -42.72 -8.94
C TYR A 595 47.15 -43.47 -7.82
N GLU A 596 47.58 -43.26 -6.58
CA GLU A 596 46.95 -43.74 -5.37
C GLU A 596 46.20 -42.60 -4.72
N ILE A 597 44.93 -42.79 -4.41
CA ILE A 597 44.13 -41.83 -3.67
C ILE A 597 44.15 -42.28 -2.20
N LEU A 598 44.92 -41.53 -1.38
CA LEU A 598 44.92 -41.71 0.05
C LEU A 598 43.79 -40.91 0.68
N THR A 599 42.94 -41.56 1.43
CA THR A 599 41.86 -40.90 2.20
C THR A 599 42.08 -41.21 3.68
N ASN A 600 41.75 -40.23 4.53
CA ASN A 600 41.75 -40.39 5.97
C ASN A 600 40.58 -41.24 6.50
N ARG A 601 39.73 -41.74 5.62
CA ARG A 601 38.60 -42.60 5.99
C ARG A 601 39.09 -43.95 6.48
N LYS A 602 38.68 -44.32 7.70
CA LYS A 602 38.93 -45.65 8.23
C LYS A 602 37.98 -46.68 7.60
N GLU A 603 38.45 -47.88 7.38
CA GLU A 603 37.61 -48.99 6.89
C GLU A 603 36.51 -49.27 7.94
N GLY A 604 35.24 -49.25 7.51
CA GLY A 604 34.05 -49.37 8.40
C GLY A 604 33.50 -48.09 8.97
N ASP A 605 34.04 -46.88 8.62
CA ASP A 605 33.48 -45.60 9.05
C ASP A 605 32.10 -45.36 8.40
N THR A 606 31.05 -45.43 9.20
CA THR A 606 29.63 -45.16 8.81
C THR A 606 29.20 -43.71 9.02
N THR A 607 30.09 -42.84 9.41
CA THR A 607 29.78 -41.43 9.66
C THR A 607 29.33 -40.72 8.40
N GLU A 608 28.22 -40.05 8.44
CA GLU A 608 27.72 -39.23 7.32
C GLU A 608 28.75 -38.18 6.93
N LYS A 609 29.12 -38.13 5.65
CA LYS A 609 30.10 -37.19 5.13
C LYS A 609 29.40 -36.11 4.30
N TYR A 610 29.92 -34.89 4.42
CA TYR A 610 29.39 -33.70 3.74
C TYR A 610 30.21 -33.35 2.48
N GLY A 611 31.37 -33.95 2.32
CA GLY A 611 32.23 -33.72 1.19
C GLY A 611 33.68 -34.06 1.45
N LEU A 612 34.59 -33.37 0.77
CA LEU A 612 36.05 -33.53 1.00
C LEU A 612 36.75 -32.19 1.01
N TYR A 613 37.90 -32.13 1.69
CA TYR A 613 38.84 -31.03 1.63
C TYR A 613 40.06 -31.44 0.82
N ASP A 614 40.41 -30.66 -0.20
CA ASP A 614 41.58 -30.92 -1.05
C ASP A 614 42.06 -29.58 -1.69
N GLU A 615 43.39 -29.39 -1.77
CA GLU A 615 44.03 -28.24 -2.40
C GLU A 615 43.51 -26.87 -1.92
N GLY A 616 43.17 -26.73 -0.65
CA GLY A 616 42.68 -25.47 -0.08
C GLY A 616 41.21 -25.18 -0.32
N TYR A 617 40.44 -26.14 -0.86
CA TYR A 617 39.01 -26.03 -1.11
C TYR A 617 38.22 -27.09 -0.35
N TYR A 618 37.08 -26.70 0.18
CA TYR A 618 36.04 -27.61 0.64
C TYR A 618 35.12 -27.92 -0.50
N TYR A 619 35.09 -29.16 -0.94
CA TYR A 619 34.19 -29.68 -1.97
C TYR A 619 32.94 -30.22 -1.29
N ILE A 620 31.86 -29.43 -1.33
CA ILE A 620 30.60 -29.72 -0.65
C ILE A 620 29.71 -30.54 -1.56
N LEU A 621 29.06 -31.61 -1.04
CA LEU A 621 28.06 -32.38 -1.78
C LEU A 621 26.84 -31.49 -2.07
N PRO A 622 26.28 -31.55 -3.32
CA PRO A 622 25.15 -30.68 -3.72
C PRO A 622 23.92 -30.79 -2.83
N ASN A 623 23.58 -31.99 -2.35
CA ASN A 623 22.45 -32.21 -1.45
C ASN A 623 22.67 -31.48 -0.11
N LYS A 624 23.88 -31.55 0.45
CA LYS A 624 24.20 -30.87 1.72
C LYS A 624 24.23 -29.36 1.60
N PHE A 625 24.68 -28.86 0.47
CA PHE A 625 24.57 -27.43 0.16
C PHE A 625 23.11 -26.99 0.00
N THR A 626 22.29 -27.81 -0.67
CA THR A 626 20.85 -27.54 -0.84
C THR A 626 20.15 -27.50 0.52
N GLU A 627 20.36 -28.54 1.37
CA GLU A 627 19.82 -28.58 2.74
C GLU A 627 20.18 -27.31 3.53
N LEU A 628 21.45 -26.91 3.52
CA LEU A 628 21.92 -25.71 4.22
C LEU A 628 21.24 -24.42 3.70
N MET A 629 21.05 -24.29 2.38
CA MET A 629 20.40 -23.12 1.80
C MET A 629 18.90 -23.07 2.12
N GLU A 630 18.20 -24.22 2.01
CA GLU A 630 16.76 -24.31 2.28
C GLU A 630 16.43 -24.05 3.75
N GLU A 631 17.20 -24.61 4.69
CA GLU A 631 17.06 -24.37 6.13
C GLU A 631 17.19 -22.88 6.50
N ASN A 632 17.93 -22.11 5.68
CA ASN A 632 18.17 -20.67 5.90
C ASN A 632 17.41 -19.77 4.92
N ASN A 633 16.43 -20.28 4.20
CA ASN A 633 15.60 -19.56 3.22
C ASN A 633 16.42 -18.81 2.15
N LEU A 634 17.54 -19.42 1.70
CA LEU A 634 18.40 -18.87 0.66
C LEU A 634 18.19 -19.59 -0.68
N SER A 635 18.18 -18.85 -1.78
CA SER A 635 18.13 -19.42 -3.12
C SER A 635 19.47 -19.99 -3.51
N GLN A 636 19.62 -21.32 -3.56
CA GLN A 636 20.88 -21.97 -3.89
C GLN A 636 21.49 -21.52 -5.22
N LEU A 637 20.63 -21.26 -6.24
CA LEU A 637 21.12 -20.80 -7.55
C LEU A 637 21.66 -19.38 -7.50
N ALA A 638 20.95 -18.46 -6.81
CA ALA A 638 21.38 -17.10 -6.63
C ALA A 638 22.69 -17.03 -5.84
N VAL A 639 22.77 -17.77 -4.72
CA VAL A 639 23.98 -17.85 -3.88
C VAL A 639 25.18 -18.42 -4.67
N LYS A 640 25.03 -19.54 -5.38
CA LYS A 640 26.10 -20.10 -6.21
C LYS A 640 26.61 -19.09 -7.26
N LYS A 641 25.70 -18.38 -7.93
CA LYS A 641 26.07 -17.39 -8.93
C LYS A 641 26.87 -16.26 -8.32
N GLN A 642 26.37 -15.69 -7.24
CA GLN A 642 27.00 -14.55 -6.56
C GLN A 642 28.34 -14.91 -5.90
N LEU A 643 28.44 -16.10 -5.24
CA LEU A 643 29.69 -16.59 -4.70
C LEU A 643 30.75 -16.83 -5.81
N ALA A 644 30.32 -17.24 -6.99
CA ALA A 644 31.19 -17.38 -8.15
C ALA A 644 31.68 -16.04 -8.70
N GLU A 645 30.81 -15.05 -8.75
CA GLU A 645 31.17 -13.67 -9.16
C GLU A 645 32.19 -13.02 -8.21
N GLN A 646 32.13 -13.33 -6.92
CA GLN A 646 33.07 -12.89 -5.90
C GLN A 646 34.33 -13.78 -5.76
N GLY A 647 34.38 -14.90 -6.52
CA GLY A 647 35.54 -15.80 -6.50
C GLY A 647 35.63 -16.76 -5.30
N TYR A 648 34.58 -16.88 -4.50
CA TYR A 648 34.53 -17.79 -3.35
C TYR A 648 34.31 -19.25 -3.71
N ILE A 649 33.78 -19.53 -4.92
CA ILE A 649 33.64 -20.88 -5.45
C ILE A 649 34.28 -21.02 -6.82
N LYS A 650 34.84 -22.23 -7.10
CA LYS A 650 35.33 -22.56 -8.44
C LYS A 650 34.15 -22.82 -9.38
N THR A 651 34.28 -22.32 -10.62
CA THR A 651 33.36 -22.61 -11.72
C THR A 651 34.02 -23.47 -12.79
N GLN A 652 33.24 -24.26 -13.50
CA GLN A 652 33.70 -25.00 -14.67
C GLN A 652 32.93 -24.51 -15.90
N LYS A 653 33.65 -24.13 -16.95
CA LYS A 653 33.06 -23.70 -18.22
C LYS A 653 33.11 -24.88 -19.23
N ASP A 654 31.97 -25.19 -19.81
CA ASP A 654 31.89 -26.12 -20.92
C ASP A 654 31.10 -25.48 -22.07
N ARG A 655 31.77 -25.23 -23.21
CA ARG A 655 31.28 -24.48 -24.35
C ARG A 655 30.71 -23.10 -23.92
N ASN A 656 29.39 -22.92 -24.00
CA ASN A 656 28.70 -21.64 -23.64
C ASN A 656 28.02 -21.71 -22.27
N ARG A 657 28.22 -22.77 -21.47
CA ARG A 657 27.57 -22.96 -20.19
C ARG A 657 28.56 -22.89 -19.02
N ILE A 658 28.23 -22.10 -18.01
CA ILE A 658 28.98 -22.03 -16.76
C ILE A 658 28.30 -22.93 -15.76
N TYR A 659 29.07 -23.80 -15.15
CA TYR A 659 28.66 -24.69 -14.05
C TYR A 659 29.27 -24.15 -12.76
N TYR A 660 28.48 -23.98 -11.74
CA TYR A 660 28.89 -23.55 -10.39
C TYR A 660 29.33 -24.74 -9.51
N GLU A 661 29.43 -25.90 -10.11
CA GLU A 661 29.90 -27.15 -9.53
C GLU A 661 31.01 -27.68 -10.41
N VAL A 662 32.05 -28.21 -9.79
CA VAL A 662 33.22 -28.79 -10.48
C VAL A 662 33.19 -30.30 -10.36
N LEU A 663 33.71 -31.03 -11.38
CA LEU A 663 33.89 -32.47 -11.31
C LEU A 663 35.09 -32.83 -10.43
N LYS A 664 34.84 -33.57 -9.36
CA LYS A 664 35.88 -34.08 -8.46
C LYS A 664 35.73 -35.58 -8.30
N PHE A 665 36.83 -36.31 -8.17
CA PHE A 665 36.80 -37.74 -7.86
C PHE A 665 36.57 -37.90 -6.37
N TYR A 666 35.50 -38.61 -6.00
CA TYR A 666 35.14 -38.78 -4.59
C TYR A 666 34.32 -40.07 -4.42
N ASN A 667 34.69 -40.90 -3.43
CA ASN A 667 34.01 -42.15 -3.09
C ASN A 667 33.79 -43.05 -4.29
N GLY A 668 34.89 -43.39 -4.98
CA GLY A 668 34.91 -44.36 -6.09
C GLY A 668 34.36 -43.83 -7.43
N GLY A 669 34.05 -42.53 -7.59
CA GLY A 669 33.54 -41.98 -8.82
C GLY A 669 33.73 -40.47 -8.99
N ARG A 670 33.53 -39.99 -10.23
CA ARG A 670 33.48 -38.52 -10.50
C ARG A 670 32.12 -37.97 -10.11
N ARG A 671 32.11 -36.97 -9.25
CA ARG A 671 30.90 -36.27 -8.77
C ARG A 671 31.01 -34.77 -9.00
N ARG A 672 29.90 -34.09 -9.29
CA ARG A 672 29.83 -32.63 -9.26
C ARG A 672 29.72 -32.16 -7.83
N MET A 673 30.57 -31.21 -7.43
CA MET A 673 30.64 -30.70 -6.05
C MET A 673 30.88 -29.21 -6.09
N ILE A 674 30.41 -28.49 -5.06
CA ILE A 674 30.65 -27.04 -4.90
C ILE A 674 32.03 -26.89 -4.24
N ALA A 675 32.99 -26.33 -4.96
CA ALA A 675 34.35 -26.07 -4.46
C ALA A 675 34.40 -24.70 -3.83
N PHE A 676 34.30 -24.64 -2.50
CA PHE A 676 34.27 -23.43 -1.70
C PHE A 676 35.65 -23.16 -1.07
N LYS A 677 36.11 -21.89 -1.14
CA LYS A 677 37.36 -21.45 -0.55
C LYS A 677 37.09 -20.62 0.70
N LEU A 678 37.67 -21.02 1.84
CA LEU A 678 37.73 -20.18 3.02
C LEU A 678 38.82 -19.11 2.81
N ASN A 679 38.50 -17.83 2.86
CA ASN A 679 39.48 -16.77 2.89
C ASN A 679 40.07 -16.71 4.28
N ASN A 680 41.38 -16.89 4.41
CA ASN A 680 42.11 -16.81 5.68
C ASN A 680 42.29 -15.35 6.19
N ASP A 681 41.66 -14.36 5.58
CA ASP A 681 41.85 -12.93 5.91
C ASP A 681 40.91 -12.37 6.98
N SER A 682 40.13 -13.19 7.64
CA SER A 682 39.35 -12.76 8.83
C SER A 682 40.03 -13.18 10.16
N THR A 683 40.94 -12.33 10.61
CA THR A 683 41.17 -11.98 12.04
C THR A 683 41.52 -13.08 13.03
N LEU A 684 42.48 -13.98 12.71
CA LEU A 684 43.38 -14.49 13.72
C LEU A 684 44.80 -14.06 13.34
N PRO A 685 45.62 -13.52 14.28
CA PRO A 685 46.99 -13.15 13.95
C PRO A 685 47.76 -14.35 13.40
N GLN A 686 48.42 -14.20 12.27
CA GLN A 686 49.20 -15.28 11.62
C GLN A 686 50.22 -15.97 12.57
N GLU A 687 50.55 -15.34 13.66
CA GLU A 687 51.38 -15.91 14.73
C GLU A 687 50.69 -17.00 15.57
N GLU A 688 49.36 -16.95 15.72
CA GLU A 688 48.64 -18.02 16.43
C GLU A 688 48.43 -19.26 15.57
N ILE A 689 48.22 -19.09 14.25
CA ILE A 689 48.10 -20.21 13.31
C ILE A 689 49.43 -20.96 13.17
N LYS A 690 50.56 -20.27 13.09
CA LYS A 690 51.88 -20.90 13.12
C LYS A 690 52.14 -21.66 14.39
N LYS A 691 51.76 -21.14 15.56
CA LYS A 691 51.86 -21.84 16.85
C LYS A 691 50.98 -23.07 16.95
N LEU A 692 49.81 -23.09 16.27
CA LEU A 692 48.95 -24.26 16.20
C LEU A 692 49.47 -25.34 15.23
N ASP A 693 50.08 -24.97 14.11
CA ASP A 693 50.69 -25.90 13.17
C ASP A 693 52.02 -26.44 13.68
N GLU A 694 52.82 -25.65 14.37
CA GLU A 694 54.04 -26.11 15.03
C GLU A 694 53.76 -27.04 16.23
N LYS A 695 52.66 -26.85 16.96
CA LYS A 695 52.20 -27.80 18.01
C LYS A 695 51.65 -29.10 17.45
N LYS A 696 51.18 -29.15 16.24
CA LYS A 696 50.71 -30.38 15.54
C LYS A 696 51.86 -31.20 14.94
N SER A 697 53.01 -30.60 14.71
CA SER A 697 54.20 -31.29 14.16
C SER A 697 55.09 -31.95 15.24
N VAL A 698 54.89 -31.63 16.52
CA VAL A 698 55.58 -32.28 17.64
C VAL A 698 54.62 -33.29 18.27
N GLY A 699 54.84 -34.57 17.99
CA GLY A 699 54.09 -35.69 18.57
C GLY A 699 54.12 -35.61 20.10
N LEU A 700 52.99 -35.32 20.71
CA LEU A 700 52.79 -35.33 22.15
C LEU A 700 52.61 -36.78 22.62
N ASN A 701 53.66 -37.35 23.26
CA ASN A 701 53.51 -38.44 24.18
C ASN A 701 52.62 -37.99 25.35
N MET A 702 51.45 -38.58 25.45
CA MET A 702 50.56 -38.42 26.59
C MET A 702 51.00 -39.33 27.74
N GLU A 703 52.01 -38.92 28.51
CA GLU A 703 52.21 -39.38 29.86
C GLU A 703 52.64 -38.20 30.72
N ASN A 704 51.86 -37.96 31.80
CA ASN A 704 52.08 -36.98 32.88
C ASN A 704 51.60 -35.55 32.63
N LEU A 705 50.30 -35.32 32.91
CA LEU A 705 49.81 -34.05 33.44
C LEU A 705 48.82 -34.36 34.59
N ASP A 706 49.37 -34.27 35.79
CA ASP A 706 48.65 -34.17 37.04
C ASP A 706 48.00 -32.76 37.09
N ILE A 707 46.71 -32.68 37.01
CA ILE A 707 46.00 -31.43 37.19
C ILE A 707 45.38 -31.47 38.60
N GLY A 708 46.04 -30.83 39.51
CA GLY A 708 45.46 -30.45 40.78
C GLY A 708 44.36 -29.42 40.56
N ILE A 709 43.12 -29.81 40.83
CA ILE A 709 41.99 -28.91 40.91
C ILE A 709 41.86 -28.46 42.36
N ASP A 710 42.27 -27.22 42.66
CA ASP A 710 41.86 -26.54 43.88
C ASP A 710 40.42 -25.94 43.63
N LEU A 711 39.51 -26.55 44.34
CA LEU A 711 38.15 -25.98 44.55
C LEU A 711 38.22 -25.18 45.85
N ASP A 712 38.16 -23.86 45.76
CA ASP A 712 37.73 -23.03 46.89
C ASP A 712 36.69 -21.98 46.44
N ILE A 713 35.49 -22.20 46.97
CA ILE A 713 34.32 -21.37 47.34
C ILE A 713 33.80 -20.37 46.27
#